data_cd49dcdf0d9e2aa193e584d63f7e3920
#
_entry.id   cd49dcdf0d9e2aa193e584d63f7e3920
#
_cell.length_a   1.000
_cell.length_b   1.000
_cell.length_c   1.000
_cell.angle_alpha   90.00
_cell.angle_beta   90.00
_cell.angle_gamma   90.00
#
_symmetry.space_group_name_H-M   'P 1'
#
loop_
_entity.id
_entity.type
_entity.pdbx_description
1 polymer ?
#
loop_
_entity_poly.entity_id
_entity_poly.type
_entity_poly.pdbx_seq_one_letter_code
_entity_poly.pdbx_strand_id
1 'polypeptide(L)'
;MEAAQLRSIFLDYFAENGHTVVPSASLIPHDPTLLFTVAGMVPFKPYFSGEETPPYKRAVSVQKCFRAADIENIGITQRHLTFFEMLGNFSFGDYFKEGAITYAWQLITEGLGLDPERLWITVHVSDDDASDLWRDKIGVRPERIQRLDEDNFWTMGEVGPCGPSSEIFYDKGPEFGDDGGPAFGGEDRFVEFWNLVFTQYERAADGSLTELPKKNIDTGAGFDRTLAILNGVESVFATDFFAPLIETASRILDAPYGKDDAVDVAIRRVADHGRAMTMLVSDGVLPSNEGRGYVLRRIIRRAVLASRRAGSERALSAPLVDATIEKLGSAYPTLINDRDLIVEILEREEAGFARTLKTGLTLLENAQQDVIKSGATIFPGDVAFKLHDTHGFPIELTDEIVGEAGLKVDLGVFDAAMNAQRERARASAKTLKVADDAQYRDLIERHGATEFVGRDVTRYSIETTVLAVFSDENNESELFLDATPFYAESGGQVGDTGSVVTETGRFEVLDTQNVAGGLFAHRGRLTGEILAGQVAIATIEPERREATRRNHTATHLLHAGLRSVLGEHVRQQGSYVGPERLRFDFSHGAGLAPEETKEILTLVNTDVVLNEHVDTIQTSKSEAETMGAVAFFGDKYGDRVRVVRAGRHSLEFCGGTHVERLGDIGQIQVVSEASIGANTRRLEAVSGLGAQRRSYEMEQALGSVATLLKTSLDDVVPALERLFDRQREVEKEIIALRQAQLAQFAQELHAQSSGDVVVARVDGYPGEQLRTLAQDLQRRGRRVVVLVGVSDDKVSLAVASDESLDAASTVKSLAAHVGGGGGGSPRLALAGGRNPEGIDAVLVAAKAL
;
A
#
# COMPACT_ATOMS: atom_id res chain seq x y z
N MET A 1 -24.02 23.15 22.40
CA MET A 1 -23.36 23.91 21.30
C MET A 1 -23.16 22.95 20.13
N GLU A 2 -23.41 23.39 18.89
CA GLU A 2 -23.17 22.58 17.70
C GLU A 2 -21.70 22.71 17.25
N ALA A 3 -21.18 21.68 16.60
CA ALA A 3 -19.81 21.64 16.10
C ALA A 3 -19.45 22.81 15.16
N ALA A 4 -20.35 23.18 14.24
CA ALA A 4 -20.16 24.31 13.34
C ALA A 4 -20.06 25.65 14.10
N GLN A 5 -20.85 25.84 15.15
CA GLN A 5 -20.81 27.04 16.00
C GLN A 5 -19.47 27.18 16.71
N LEU A 6 -18.93 26.08 17.27
CA LEU A 6 -17.63 26.11 17.96
C LEU A 6 -16.52 26.55 16.99
N ARG A 7 -16.48 26.00 15.76
CA ARG A 7 -15.52 26.41 14.73
C ARG A 7 -15.64 27.91 14.41
N SER A 8 -16.86 28.41 14.18
CA SER A 8 -17.08 29.83 13.88
C SER A 8 -16.68 30.73 15.04
N ILE A 9 -17.11 30.42 16.26
CA ILE A 9 -16.77 31.23 17.44
C ILE A 9 -15.25 31.35 17.61
N PHE A 10 -14.54 30.24 17.45
CA PHE A 10 -13.08 30.23 17.58
C PHE A 10 -12.40 31.08 16.48
N LEU A 11 -12.76 30.85 15.22
CA LEU A 11 -12.17 31.55 14.09
C LEU A 11 -12.50 33.05 14.11
N ASP A 12 -13.75 33.41 14.36
CA ASP A 12 -14.25 34.81 14.38
C ASP A 12 -13.62 35.58 15.53
N TYR A 13 -13.52 34.99 16.73
CA TYR A 13 -12.90 35.63 17.88
C TYR A 13 -11.44 36.01 17.59
N PHE A 14 -10.65 35.09 17.04
CA PHE A 14 -9.25 35.38 16.72
C PHE A 14 -9.09 36.27 15.48
N ALA A 15 -9.99 36.19 14.50
CA ALA A 15 -10.00 37.09 13.36
C ALA A 15 -10.27 38.55 13.81
N GLU A 16 -11.22 38.78 14.72
CA GLU A 16 -11.52 40.09 15.34
C GLU A 16 -10.30 40.62 16.13
N ASN A 17 -9.45 39.71 16.66
CA ASN A 17 -8.21 40.04 17.33
C ASN A 17 -6.98 40.07 16.39
N GLY A 18 -7.19 40.23 15.08
CA GLY A 18 -6.17 40.49 14.08
C GLY A 18 -5.39 39.25 13.60
N HIS A 19 -5.92 38.04 13.81
CA HIS A 19 -5.33 36.81 13.26
C HIS A 19 -5.84 36.55 11.84
N THR A 20 -4.97 36.10 10.96
CA THR A 20 -5.36 35.64 9.63
C THR A 20 -5.93 34.23 9.73
N VAL A 21 -7.13 34.02 9.21
CA VAL A 21 -7.74 32.69 9.12
C VAL A 21 -7.02 31.89 8.05
N VAL A 22 -6.40 30.79 8.44
CA VAL A 22 -5.67 29.90 7.55
C VAL A 22 -6.44 28.58 7.41
N PRO A 23 -6.75 28.13 6.19
CA PRO A 23 -7.42 26.85 5.97
C PRO A 23 -6.62 25.68 6.53
N SER A 24 -7.32 24.59 6.88
CA SER A 24 -6.66 23.35 7.29
C SER A 24 -5.74 22.81 6.21
N ALA A 25 -4.50 22.50 6.56
CA ALA A 25 -3.60 21.77 5.70
C ALA A 25 -4.00 20.29 5.60
N SER A 26 -3.37 19.57 4.68
CA SER A 26 -3.54 18.12 4.53
C SER A 26 -3.04 17.37 5.77
N LEU A 27 -3.63 16.18 5.99
CA LEU A 27 -3.10 15.19 6.95
C LEU A 27 -1.74 14.64 6.53
N ILE A 28 -1.32 14.84 5.28
CA ILE A 28 0.01 14.51 4.77
C ILE A 28 0.89 15.76 4.89
N PRO A 29 1.78 15.84 5.88
CA PRO A 29 2.63 17.01 6.09
C PRO A 29 3.72 17.13 5.02
N HIS A 30 4.17 18.37 4.78
CA HIS A 30 5.37 18.61 3.96
C HIS A 30 6.66 18.16 4.66
N ASP A 31 6.66 18.07 5.99
CA ASP A 31 7.78 17.57 6.78
C ASP A 31 8.00 16.07 6.55
N PRO A 32 9.13 15.64 5.94
CA PRO A 32 9.39 14.24 5.65
C PRO A 32 9.67 13.38 6.89
N THR A 33 9.91 14.02 8.04
CA THR A 33 10.13 13.30 9.31
C THR A 33 8.85 12.84 9.96
N LEU A 34 7.70 13.38 9.53
CA LEU A 34 6.38 13.07 10.07
C LEU A 34 5.56 12.25 9.08
N LEU A 35 4.92 11.21 9.57
CA LEU A 35 3.95 10.44 8.77
C LEU A 35 2.67 11.24 8.54
N PHE A 36 2.18 11.93 9.57
CA PHE A 36 0.92 12.66 9.52
C PHE A 36 1.06 14.03 10.21
N THR A 37 0.13 14.92 9.91
CA THR A 37 -0.05 16.16 10.64
C THR A 37 -0.65 15.87 12.02
N VAL A 38 0.21 15.89 13.04
CA VAL A 38 -0.13 15.48 14.42
C VAL A 38 -0.60 16.63 15.33
N ALA A 39 -0.36 17.88 14.89
CA ALA A 39 -0.69 19.09 15.65
C ALA A 39 -0.95 20.28 14.72
N GLY A 40 -1.66 21.30 15.23
CA GLY A 40 -2.02 22.48 14.48
C GLY A 40 -0.84 23.30 13.98
N MET A 41 0.31 23.22 14.65
CA MET A 41 1.51 23.96 14.29
C MET A 41 2.33 23.33 13.15
N VAL A 42 2.11 22.06 12.82
CA VAL A 42 2.93 21.34 11.81
C VAL A 42 3.04 22.09 10.48
N PRO A 43 1.96 22.66 9.92
CA PRO A 43 2.04 23.44 8.68
C PRO A 43 2.85 24.74 8.82
N PHE A 44 3.04 25.23 10.04
CA PHE A 44 3.74 26.50 10.34
C PHE A 44 5.18 26.29 10.82
N LYS A 45 5.69 25.06 10.87
CA LYS A 45 7.03 24.73 11.34
C LYS A 45 8.13 25.60 10.70
N PRO A 46 8.14 25.84 9.37
CA PRO A 46 9.17 26.68 8.75
C PRO A 46 9.16 28.14 9.24
N TYR A 47 8.01 28.63 9.71
CA TYR A 47 7.88 29.97 10.27
C TYR A 47 8.41 30.05 11.71
N PHE A 48 8.21 28.99 12.48
CA PHE A 48 8.72 28.88 13.85
C PHE A 48 10.24 28.71 13.89
N SER A 49 10.81 27.92 13.00
CA SER A 49 12.25 27.73 12.86
C SER A 49 12.96 28.93 12.20
N GLY A 50 12.20 29.83 11.56
CA GLY A 50 12.75 30.97 10.81
C GLY A 50 13.32 30.60 9.43
N GLU A 51 13.07 29.38 8.95
CA GLU A 51 13.42 28.95 7.60
C GLU A 51 12.68 29.76 6.54
N GLU A 52 11.41 30.11 6.84
CA GLU A 52 10.59 30.94 5.98
C GLU A 52 10.03 32.16 6.72
N THR A 53 9.83 33.25 6.00
CA THR A 53 9.17 34.45 6.55
C THR A 53 7.65 34.25 6.44
N PRO A 54 6.89 34.27 7.55
CA PRO A 54 5.46 34.13 7.50
C PRO A 54 4.81 35.32 6.77
N PRO A 55 3.80 35.09 5.93
CA PRO A 55 3.08 36.18 5.23
C PRO A 55 2.16 36.99 6.16
N TYR A 56 2.00 36.55 7.39
CA TYR A 56 1.20 37.16 8.46
C TYR A 56 1.90 37.04 9.82
N LYS A 57 1.60 37.95 10.74
CA LYS A 57 2.19 37.90 12.10
C LYS A 57 1.41 37.05 13.05
N ARG A 58 0.11 36.86 12.80
CA ARG A 58 -0.81 36.06 13.60
C ARG A 58 -1.64 35.16 12.67
N ALA A 59 -1.88 33.94 13.08
CA ALA A 59 -2.75 33.04 12.36
C ALA A 59 -3.73 32.33 13.30
N VAL A 60 -4.85 31.88 12.75
CA VAL A 60 -5.80 31.01 13.40
C VAL A 60 -6.26 29.94 12.42
N SER A 61 -6.36 28.71 12.89
CA SER A 61 -6.85 27.61 12.06
C SER A 61 -7.61 26.56 12.86
N VAL A 62 -8.46 25.81 12.16
CA VAL A 62 -9.03 24.54 12.62
C VAL A 62 -8.34 23.46 11.79
N GLN A 63 -7.33 22.84 12.37
CA GLN A 63 -6.43 21.93 11.65
C GLN A 63 -6.84 20.47 11.83
N LYS A 64 -6.99 19.76 10.72
CA LYS A 64 -7.09 18.29 10.71
C LYS A 64 -5.81 17.67 11.28
N CYS A 65 -5.96 16.79 12.27
CA CYS A 65 -4.85 16.08 12.88
C CYS A 65 -5.12 14.58 12.91
N PHE A 66 -4.03 13.81 12.80
CA PHE A 66 -4.08 12.37 12.94
C PHE A 66 -2.93 11.87 13.81
N ARG A 67 -3.25 11.16 14.90
CA ARG A 67 -2.28 10.57 15.84
C ARG A 67 -2.36 9.05 15.82
N ALA A 68 -1.35 8.42 15.20
CA ALA A 68 -1.25 6.96 15.14
C ALA A 68 -0.90 6.33 16.50
N ALA A 69 -0.23 7.06 17.39
CA ALA A 69 0.12 6.59 18.74
C ALA A 69 -1.10 6.30 19.60
N ASP A 70 -2.24 7.00 19.36
CA ASP A 70 -3.45 6.85 20.17
C ASP A 70 -4.34 5.67 19.75
N ILE A 71 -4.01 4.96 18.66
CA ILE A 71 -4.84 3.88 18.10
C ILE A 71 -5.25 2.85 19.15
N GLU A 72 -4.35 2.45 20.05
CA GLU A 72 -4.62 1.42 21.05
C GLU A 72 -5.62 1.88 22.12
N ASN A 73 -5.66 3.19 22.40
CA ASN A 73 -6.52 3.79 23.42
C ASN A 73 -7.96 4.02 22.93
N ILE A 74 -8.19 3.86 21.61
CA ILE A 74 -9.48 4.15 20.99
C ILE A 74 -10.58 3.20 21.49
N GLY A 75 -11.65 3.80 21.96
CA GLY A 75 -12.82 3.11 22.51
C GLY A 75 -12.67 2.73 23.97
N ILE A 76 -11.43 2.63 24.50
CA ILE A 76 -11.15 2.32 25.91
C ILE A 76 -11.31 3.59 26.75
N THR A 77 -10.64 4.67 26.35
CA THR A 77 -10.78 5.97 27.02
C THR A 77 -11.91 6.79 26.43
N GLN A 78 -12.39 7.77 27.19
CA GLN A 78 -13.50 8.61 26.83
C GLN A 78 -13.11 9.83 25.96
N ARG A 79 -11.80 10.03 25.67
CA ARG A 79 -11.25 11.25 25.11
C ARG A 79 -10.26 11.08 23.96
N HIS A 80 -9.70 9.88 23.74
CA HIS A 80 -8.73 9.63 22.68
C HIS A 80 -9.42 9.34 21.34
N LEU A 81 -8.88 9.94 20.29
CA LEU A 81 -9.34 9.85 18.92
C LEU A 81 -8.13 9.74 17.99
N THR A 82 -8.23 8.96 16.92
CA THR A 82 -7.17 8.88 15.91
C THR A 82 -7.16 10.10 15.01
N PHE A 83 -8.31 10.45 14.45
CA PHE A 83 -8.55 11.71 13.75
C PHE A 83 -9.29 12.69 14.67
N PHE A 84 -8.83 13.93 14.71
CA PHE A 84 -9.48 15.01 15.43
C PHE A 84 -9.17 16.35 14.80
N GLU A 85 -9.91 17.36 15.13
CA GLU A 85 -9.63 18.74 14.78
C GLU A 85 -8.95 19.44 15.95
N MET A 86 -7.92 20.24 15.65
CA MET A 86 -7.22 21.07 16.63
C MET A 86 -7.49 22.53 16.31
N LEU A 87 -8.06 23.24 17.27
CA LEU A 87 -8.26 24.67 17.24
C LEU A 87 -6.96 25.36 17.65
N GLY A 88 -6.30 26.07 16.73
CA GLY A 88 -4.99 26.66 16.98
C GLY A 88 -4.95 28.15 16.68
N ASN A 89 -4.34 28.93 17.58
CA ASN A 89 -3.93 30.30 17.32
C ASN A 89 -2.43 30.47 17.49
N PHE A 90 -1.83 31.23 16.59
CA PHE A 90 -0.38 31.27 16.40
C PHE A 90 0.09 32.72 16.36
N SER A 91 1.29 32.98 16.94
CA SER A 91 1.99 34.26 16.87
C SER A 91 3.43 34.03 16.41
N PHE A 92 3.82 34.72 15.37
CA PHE A 92 5.17 34.65 14.80
C PHE A 92 5.97 35.89 15.18
N GLY A 93 6.38 35.94 16.47
CA GLY A 93 7.12 37.07 17.03
C GLY A 93 6.33 38.37 17.21
N ASP A 94 5.01 38.28 17.38
CA ASP A 94 4.16 39.45 17.60
C ASP A 94 3.69 39.54 19.07
N TYR A 95 2.83 38.68 19.56
CA TYR A 95 2.53 38.55 20.98
C TYR A 95 3.16 37.30 21.58
N PHE A 96 3.28 37.26 22.90
CA PHE A 96 3.84 36.12 23.62
C PHE A 96 2.88 35.71 24.78
N LYS A 97 3.39 35.17 25.88
CA LYS A 97 2.64 34.58 27.00
C LYS A 97 1.41 35.42 27.43
N GLU A 98 1.62 36.70 27.69
CA GLU A 98 0.56 37.62 28.14
C GLU A 98 -0.63 37.66 27.18
N GLY A 99 -0.32 37.77 25.88
CA GLY A 99 -1.37 37.78 24.83
C GLY A 99 -2.08 36.44 24.74
N ALA A 100 -1.32 35.32 24.67
CA ALA A 100 -1.88 33.99 24.54
C ALA A 100 -2.81 33.63 25.72
N ILE A 101 -2.35 33.89 26.94
CA ILE A 101 -3.12 33.64 28.17
C ILE A 101 -4.40 34.47 28.21
N THR A 102 -4.28 35.77 27.85
CA THR A 102 -5.43 36.67 27.85
C THR A 102 -6.48 36.27 26.84
N TYR A 103 -6.06 35.95 25.59
CA TYR A 103 -6.99 35.51 24.54
C TYR A 103 -7.67 34.19 24.90
N ALA A 104 -6.91 33.22 25.41
CA ALA A 104 -7.45 31.91 25.79
C ALA A 104 -8.51 32.08 26.90
N TRP A 105 -8.18 32.83 27.95
CA TRP A 105 -9.09 33.02 29.07
C TRP A 105 -10.38 33.74 28.67
N GLN A 106 -10.30 34.84 27.91
CA GLN A 106 -11.46 35.58 27.44
C GLN A 106 -12.35 34.73 26.55
N LEU A 107 -11.77 33.99 25.62
CA LEU A 107 -12.55 33.10 24.77
C LEU A 107 -13.27 32.01 25.58
N ILE A 108 -12.59 31.39 26.53
CA ILE A 108 -13.16 30.29 27.34
C ILE A 108 -14.30 30.80 28.24
N THR A 109 -14.10 31.91 28.93
CA THR A 109 -15.03 32.40 29.94
C THR A 109 -16.12 33.29 29.36
N GLU A 110 -15.80 34.17 28.42
CA GLU A 110 -16.76 35.14 27.84
C GLU A 110 -17.38 34.61 26.53
N GLY A 111 -16.53 34.02 25.65
CA GLY A 111 -16.96 33.54 24.35
C GLY A 111 -17.68 32.20 24.41
N LEU A 112 -17.14 31.24 25.16
CA LEU A 112 -17.70 29.89 25.32
C LEU A 112 -18.53 29.71 26.60
N GLY A 113 -18.42 30.62 27.55
CA GLY A 113 -19.24 30.66 28.78
C GLY A 113 -18.92 29.56 29.78
N LEU A 114 -17.70 29.03 29.81
CA LEU A 114 -17.27 28.04 30.80
C LEU A 114 -17.08 28.73 32.17
N ASP A 115 -17.51 28.04 33.24
CA ASP A 115 -17.38 28.51 34.59
C ASP A 115 -15.89 28.59 35.03
N PRO A 116 -15.37 29.79 35.34
CA PRO A 116 -13.99 29.95 35.79
C PRO A 116 -13.64 29.11 37.03
N GLU A 117 -14.65 28.83 37.89
CA GLU A 117 -14.46 28.03 39.09
C GLU A 117 -14.24 26.53 38.80
N ARG A 118 -14.42 26.07 37.56
CA ARG A 118 -14.16 24.71 37.11
C ARG A 118 -12.88 24.60 36.31
N LEU A 119 -12.14 25.72 36.11
CA LEU A 119 -10.92 25.74 35.34
C LEU A 119 -9.69 25.57 36.26
N TRP A 120 -8.78 24.70 35.82
CA TRP A 120 -7.49 24.49 36.43
C TRP A 120 -6.39 24.77 35.42
N ILE A 121 -5.24 25.25 35.88
CA ILE A 121 -4.09 25.63 35.07
C ILE A 121 -2.87 24.82 35.49
N THR A 122 -2.13 24.30 34.50
CA THR A 122 -0.78 23.82 34.77
C THR A 122 0.25 24.70 34.04
N VAL A 123 1.42 24.82 34.64
CA VAL A 123 2.55 25.56 34.07
C VAL A 123 3.85 24.79 34.32
N HIS A 124 4.85 24.97 33.47
CA HIS A 124 6.14 24.34 33.68
C HIS A 124 6.81 24.83 34.97
N VAL A 125 7.51 23.92 35.68
CA VAL A 125 8.15 24.20 36.97
C VAL A 125 9.05 25.43 36.97
N SER A 126 9.72 25.74 35.83
CA SER A 126 10.60 26.87 35.66
C SER A 126 9.94 28.13 35.12
N ASP A 127 8.61 28.09 34.79
CA ASP A 127 7.92 29.20 34.13
C ASP A 127 7.15 30.07 35.14
N ASP A 128 7.94 30.89 35.88
CA ASP A 128 7.37 31.84 36.85
C ASP A 128 6.52 32.92 36.17
N ASP A 129 6.93 33.37 34.97
CA ASP A 129 6.20 34.40 34.21
C ASP A 129 4.77 33.97 33.87
N ALA A 130 4.59 32.74 33.39
CA ALA A 130 3.27 32.20 33.08
C ALA A 130 2.42 32.04 34.36
N SER A 131 3.01 31.54 35.44
CA SER A 131 2.34 31.42 36.74
C SER A 131 1.85 32.75 37.28
N ASP A 132 2.69 33.80 37.22
CA ASP A 132 2.38 35.16 37.69
C ASP A 132 1.30 35.81 36.80
N LEU A 133 1.34 35.60 35.49
CA LEU A 133 0.29 36.07 34.57
C LEU A 133 -1.08 35.45 34.90
N TRP A 134 -1.14 34.16 35.11
CA TRP A 134 -2.37 33.47 35.50
C TRP A 134 -2.92 33.95 36.84
N ARG A 135 -2.03 34.11 37.85
CA ARG A 135 -2.40 34.55 39.21
C ARG A 135 -2.77 36.05 39.25
N ASP A 136 -1.86 36.91 38.79
CA ASP A 136 -1.91 38.35 39.11
C ASP A 136 -2.73 39.15 38.04
N LYS A 137 -2.64 38.71 36.78
CA LYS A 137 -3.35 39.39 35.70
C LYS A 137 -4.72 38.80 35.41
N ILE A 138 -4.82 37.49 35.32
CA ILE A 138 -6.07 36.78 35.06
C ILE A 138 -6.91 36.66 36.33
N GLY A 139 -6.27 36.46 37.48
CA GLY A 139 -6.94 36.29 38.77
C GLY A 139 -7.32 34.85 39.10
N VAL A 140 -6.70 33.86 38.45
CA VAL A 140 -6.88 32.46 38.81
C VAL A 140 -6.35 32.22 40.21
N ARG A 141 -7.14 31.56 41.05
CA ARG A 141 -6.74 31.25 42.45
C ARG A 141 -5.45 30.39 42.46
N PRO A 142 -4.49 30.75 43.35
CA PRO A 142 -3.20 30.05 43.39
C PRO A 142 -3.31 28.52 43.57
N GLU A 143 -4.30 28.06 44.31
CA GLU A 143 -4.52 26.62 44.53
C GLU A 143 -4.99 25.86 43.26
N ARG A 144 -5.38 26.58 42.22
CA ARG A 144 -5.78 26.04 40.90
C ARG A 144 -4.67 26.16 39.84
N ILE A 145 -3.49 26.62 40.23
CA ILE A 145 -2.32 26.69 39.35
C ILE A 145 -1.32 25.66 39.88
N GLN A 146 -1.10 24.61 39.08
CA GLN A 146 -0.16 23.55 39.44
C GLN A 146 1.09 23.60 38.54
N ARG A 147 2.23 23.16 39.08
CA ARG A 147 3.50 23.17 38.37
C ARG A 147 3.91 21.74 38.05
N LEU A 148 4.08 21.44 36.76
CA LEU A 148 4.52 20.14 36.28
C LEU A 148 5.82 20.28 35.47
N ASP A 149 6.57 19.23 35.32
CA ASP A 149 7.85 19.24 34.63
C ASP A 149 7.69 18.79 33.18
N GLU A 150 7.81 17.50 32.89
CA GLU A 150 7.77 16.94 31.53
C GLU A 150 6.45 17.23 30.81
N ASP A 151 5.33 17.18 31.49
CA ASP A 151 4.00 17.42 30.91
C ASP A 151 3.81 18.85 30.40
N ASN A 152 4.48 19.83 31.01
CA ASN A 152 4.43 21.25 30.60
C ASN A 152 5.68 21.72 29.84
N PHE A 153 6.40 20.82 29.19
CA PHE A 153 7.46 21.16 28.24
C PHE A 153 7.24 20.48 26.90
N TRP A 154 6.72 21.24 25.95
CA TRP A 154 6.37 20.70 24.64
C TRP A 154 7.57 20.70 23.69
N THR A 155 7.73 19.59 22.95
CA THR A 155 8.75 19.44 21.91
C THR A 155 8.13 18.87 20.65
N MET A 156 8.54 19.35 19.49
CA MET A 156 8.06 18.86 18.20
C MET A 156 8.64 17.49 17.81
N GLY A 157 9.49 16.92 18.59
CA GLY A 157 10.23 15.69 18.34
C GLY A 157 11.60 15.76 18.99
N GLU A 158 12.55 14.97 18.49
CA GLU A 158 13.91 14.98 19.02
C GLU A 158 14.67 16.27 18.71
N VAL A 159 14.34 16.93 17.58
CA VAL A 159 14.98 18.16 17.08
C VAL A 159 13.91 19.12 16.59
N GLY A 160 14.04 20.39 16.93
CA GLY A 160 13.16 21.46 16.44
C GLY A 160 12.67 22.43 17.50
N PRO A 161 11.77 23.35 17.14
CA PRO A 161 11.20 24.33 18.03
C PRO A 161 10.52 23.70 19.25
N CYS A 162 10.77 24.25 20.43
CA CYS A 162 10.23 23.76 21.69
C CYS A 162 10.08 24.87 22.74
N GLY A 163 9.44 24.56 23.84
CA GLY A 163 9.33 25.49 24.96
C GLY A 163 8.38 25.02 26.06
N PRO A 164 8.38 25.73 27.19
CA PRO A 164 7.42 25.49 28.23
C PRO A 164 6.00 25.75 27.76
N SER A 165 5.05 25.06 28.36
CA SER A 165 3.64 25.21 28.04
C SER A 165 2.81 25.49 29.28
N SER A 166 1.59 25.98 29.05
CA SER A 166 0.56 26.07 30.05
C SER A 166 -0.70 25.41 29.53
N GLU A 167 -1.23 24.48 30.30
CA GLU A 167 -2.43 23.75 29.91
C GLU A 167 -3.62 24.16 30.72
N ILE A 168 -4.79 24.14 30.10
CA ILE A 168 -6.08 24.47 30.68
C ILE A 168 -6.92 23.21 30.78
N PHE A 169 -7.31 22.90 32.01
CA PHE A 169 -8.13 21.73 32.35
C PHE A 169 -9.50 22.14 32.82
N TYR A 170 -10.46 21.28 32.57
CA TYR A 170 -11.84 21.42 33.07
C TYR A 170 -12.13 20.34 34.10
N ASP A 171 -12.52 20.72 35.33
CA ASP A 171 -12.99 19.84 36.40
C ASP A 171 -14.45 19.40 36.11
N LYS A 172 -14.62 18.15 35.75
CA LYS A 172 -15.93 17.55 35.48
C LYS A 172 -16.76 17.32 36.75
N GLY A 173 -16.10 17.31 37.93
CA GLY A 173 -16.76 17.11 39.21
C GLY A 173 -16.31 15.85 39.95
N PRO A 174 -16.69 15.76 41.25
CA PRO A 174 -16.23 14.71 42.16
C PRO A 174 -16.75 13.30 41.77
N GLU A 175 -17.76 13.19 40.95
CA GLU A 175 -18.27 11.92 40.42
C GLU A 175 -17.35 11.25 39.42
N PHE A 176 -16.34 12.00 38.87
CA PHE A 176 -15.41 11.51 37.84
C PHE A 176 -14.01 11.17 38.40
N GLY A 177 -13.76 11.37 39.67
CA GLY A 177 -12.47 11.05 40.28
C GLY A 177 -12.18 11.83 41.55
N ASP A 178 -11.00 11.55 42.12
CA ASP A 178 -10.56 12.16 43.36
C ASP A 178 -10.24 13.66 43.20
N ASP A 179 -10.16 14.39 44.30
CA ASP A 179 -9.72 15.78 44.31
C ASP A 179 -8.17 15.85 44.24
N GLY A 180 -7.63 17.03 43.94
CA GLY A 180 -6.19 17.26 43.87
C GLY A 180 -5.71 17.94 42.60
N GLY A 181 -6.62 18.34 41.72
CA GLY A 181 -6.31 18.99 40.45
C GLY A 181 -5.68 18.05 39.43
N PRO A 182 -5.22 18.55 38.29
CA PRO A 182 -4.61 17.77 37.21
C PRO A 182 -3.48 16.86 37.65
N ALA A 183 -2.65 17.31 38.60
CA ALA A 183 -1.48 16.55 39.07
C ALA A 183 -1.82 15.28 39.85
N PHE A 184 -2.98 15.21 40.55
CA PHE A 184 -3.29 14.15 41.47
C PHE A 184 -4.71 13.57 41.36
N GLY A 185 -5.65 14.26 40.70
CA GLY A 185 -7.07 13.94 40.69
C GLY A 185 -7.53 13.05 39.54
N GLY A 186 -6.60 12.65 38.68
CA GLY A 186 -6.85 11.77 37.51
C GLY A 186 -7.46 12.49 36.31
N GLU A 187 -7.16 11.95 35.14
CA GLU A 187 -7.52 12.53 33.85
C GLU A 187 -9.00 12.36 33.46
N ASP A 188 -9.75 11.51 34.13
CA ASP A 188 -11.18 11.35 33.88
C ASP A 188 -11.98 12.50 34.52
N ARG A 189 -11.48 13.09 35.61
CA ARG A 189 -12.06 14.26 36.25
C ARG A 189 -11.50 15.57 35.70
N PHE A 190 -10.17 15.70 35.59
CA PHE A 190 -9.51 16.91 35.13
C PHE A 190 -9.11 16.70 33.67
N VAL A 191 -9.97 17.17 32.76
CA VAL A 191 -9.80 16.98 31.32
C VAL A 191 -9.02 18.15 30.75
N GLU A 192 -7.78 17.89 30.28
CA GLU A 192 -7.01 18.84 29.47
C GLU A 192 -7.74 19.05 28.15
N PHE A 193 -8.02 20.30 27.80
CA PHE A 193 -8.66 20.64 26.53
C PHE A 193 -7.95 21.72 25.72
N TRP A 194 -7.05 22.51 26.31
CA TRP A 194 -6.25 23.51 25.60
C TRP A 194 -4.84 23.58 26.13
N ASN A 195 -3.85 23.48 25.24
CA ASN A 195 -2.43 23.66 25.52
C ASN A 195 -1.91 24.95 24.87
N LEU A 196 -1.25 25.82 25.67
CA LEU A 196 -0.61 27.06 25.23
C LEU A 196 0.90 26.88 25.27
N VAL A 197 1.54 26.65 24.11
CA VAL A 197 2.99 26.44 24.01
C VAL A 197 3.70 27.76 23.75
N PHE A 198 4.67 28.06 24.59
CA PHE A 198 5.53 29.22 24.53
C PHE A 198 6.84 28.88 23.83
N THR A 199 6.81 28.80 22.52
CA THR A 199 7.93 28.37 21.67
C THR A 199 9.02 29.40 21.70
N GLN A 200 10.09 29.15 22.44
CA GLN A 200 11.19 30.08 22.66
C GLN A 200 12.57 29.44 22.51
N TYR A 201 12.65 28.14 22.34
CA TYR A 201 13.91 27.40 22.16
C TYR A 201 13.90 26.56 20.91
N GLU A 202 15.10 26.31 20.38
CA GLU A 202 15.41 25.28 19.39
C GLU A 202 16.16 24.16 20.11
N ARG A 203 15.70 22.92 19.97
CA ARG A 203 16.34 21.73 20.50
C ARG A 203 17.21 21.09 19.45
N ALA A 204 18.49 20.92 19.70
CA ALA A 204 19.43 20.20 18.85
C ALA A 204 19.40 18.68 19.08
N ALA A 205 20.03 17.92 18.19
CA ALA A 205 20.09 16.45 18.26
C ALA A 205 20.80 15.90 19.52
N ASP A 206 21.66 16.70 20.16
CA ASP A 206 22.31 16.36 21.40
C ASP A 206 21.47 16.72 22.64
N GLY A 207 20.24 17.25 22.43
CA GLY A 207 19.32 17.67 23.49
C GLY A 207 19.59 19.09 24.04
N SER A 208 20.61 19.82 23.52
CA SER A 208 20.89 21.20 23.94
C SER A 208 19.80 22.14 23.43
N LEU A 209 19.48 23.17 24.24
CA LEU A 209 18.49 24.19 23.94
C LEU A 209 19.18 25.54 23.63
N THR A 210 18.81 26.13 22.51
CA THR A 210 19.25 27.50 22.15
C THR A 210 18.02 28.40 22.02
N GLU A 211 18.12 29.67 22.44
CA GLU A 211 16.99 30.61 22.31
C GLU A 211 16.71 30.88 20.83
N LEU A 212 15.43 30.85 20.45
CA LEU A 212 14.98 31.29 19.13
C LEU A 212 15.16 32.82 18.97
N PRO A 213 15.47 33.30 17.76
CA PRO A 213 15.60 34.73 17.48
C PRO A 213 14.34 35.53 17.79
N LYS A 214 13.19 34.88 17.72
CA LYS A 214 11.87 35.41 18.06
C LYS A 214 11.12 34.43 18.91
N LYS A 215 10.42 34.94 19.93
CA LYS A 215 9.51 34.14 20.76
C LYS A 215 8.18 34.02 20.04
N ASN A 216 7.68 32.81 19.94
CA ASN A 216 6.45 32.50 19.19
C ASN A 216 5.41 31.87 20.11
N ILE A 217 4.16 31.90 19.67
CA ILE A 217 3.05 31.21 20.31
C ILE A 217 2.50 30.14 19.36
N ASP A 218 2.41 28.96 19.89
CA ASP A 218 1.67 27.83 19.33
C ASP A 218 0.61 27.41 20.35
N THR A 219 -0.64 27.32 19.96
CA THR A 219 -1.68 26.78 20.84
C THR A 219 -2.49 25.67 20.15
N GLY A 220 -2.97 24.73 20.93
CA GLY A 220 -3.82 23.65 20.44
C GLY A 220 -4.92 23.28 21.42
N ALA A 221 -6.18 23.61 21.09
CA ALA A 221 -7.33 23.11 21.80
C ALA A 221 -7.96 21.92 21.04
N GLY A 222 -8.21 20.84 21.75
CA GLY A 222 -8.90 19.69 21.21
C GLY A 222 -10.37 20.00 20.94
N PHE A 223 -10.74 20.05 19.64
CA PHE A 223 -12.11 20.40 19.24
C PHE A 223 -13.15 19.49 19.87
N ASP A 224 -12.97 18.16 19.73
CA ASP A 224 -13.94 17.17 20.23
C ASP A 224 -14.04 17.22 21.77
N ARG A 225 -12.92 17.42 22.48
CA ARG A 225 -12.89 17.58 23.95
C ARG A 225 -13.61 18.85 24.38
N THR A 226 -13.34 19.98 23.75
CA THR A 226 -14.02 21.25 24.02
C THR A 226 -15.52 21.14 23.77
N LEU A 227 -15.93 20.50 22.68
CA LEU A 227 -17.33 20.26 22.36
C LEU A 227 -18.03 19.40 23.42
N ALA A 228 -17.37 18.33 23.90
CA ALA A 228 -17.92 17.48 24.97
C ALA A 228 -18.12 18.26 26.28
N ILE A 229 -17.16 19.10 26.68
CA ILE A 229 -17.26 19.96 27.86
C ILE A 229 -18.42 20.92 27.72
N LEU A 230 -18.55 21.59 26.57
CA LEU A 230 -19.63 22.58 26.32
C LEU A 230 -21.01 21.95 26.27
N ASN A 231 -21.10 20.69 25.85
CA ASN A 231 -22.35 19.94 25.82
C ASN A 231 -22.67 19.23 27.17
N GLY A 232 -21.75 19.28 28.14
CA GLY A 232 -21.91 18.65 29.44
C GLY A 232 -22.02 17.11 29.36
N VAL A 233 -21.36 16.48 28.38
CA VAL A 233 -21.38 15.03 28.20
C VAL A 233 -20.10 14.38 28.70
N GLU A 234 -20.18 13.11 29.09
CA GLU A 234 -19.07 12.40 29.73
C GLU A 234 -17.92 12.07 28.75
N SER A 235 -18.22 11.88 27.47
CA SER A 235 -17.31 11.40 26.46
C SER A 235 -17.41 12.19 25.17
N VAL A 236 -16.33 12.27 24.42
CA VAL A 236 -16.33 12.80 23.05
C VAL A 236 -17.27 12.01 22.14
N PHE A 237 -17.45 10.72 22.39
CA PHE A 237 -18.38 9.84 21.65
C PHE A 237 -19.86 10.10 21.95
N ALA A 238 -20.17 10.83 23.01
CA ALA A 238 -21.53 11.21 23.40
C ALA A 238 -21.96 12.58 22.84
N THR A 239 -21.10 13.24 22.06
CA THR A 239 -21.43 14.50 21.40
C THR A 239 -22.40 14.28 20.22
N ASP A 240 -23.16 15.27 19.87
CA ASP A 240 -24.02 15.28 18.68
C ASP A 240 -23.19 15.15 17.37
N PHE A 241 -21.93 15.48 17.44
CA PHE A 241 -20.96 15.34 16.33
C PHE A 241 -20.61 13.87 16.05
N PHE A 242 -20.48 13.04 17.10
CA PHE A 242 -20.23 11.60 16.96
C PHE A 242 -21.51 10.77 16.86
N ALA A 243 -22.67 11.30 17.23
CA ALA A 243 -23.91 10.53 17.30
C ALA A 243 -24.25 9.74 16.02
N PRO A 244 -24.14 10.29 14.78
CA PRO A 244 -24.42 9.53 13.56
C PRO A 244 -23.42 8.41 13.31
N LEU A 245 -22.16 8.60 13.71
CA LEU A 245 -21.13 7.57 13.58
C LEU A 245 -21.35 6.41 14.57
N ILE A 246 -21.70 6.74 15.81
CA ILE A 246 -22.06 5.75 16.85
C ILE A 246 -23.32 4.97 16.45
N GLU A 247 -24.35 5.65 15.95
CA GLU A 247 -25.57 5.00 15.48
C GLU A 247 -25.30 4.09 14.28
N THR A 248 -24.46 4.53 13.35
CA THR A 248 -24.08 3.74 12.19
C THR A 248 -23.23 2.52 12.59
N ALA A 249 -22.25 2.69 13.48
CA ALA A 249 -21.46 1.59 14.02
C ALA A 249 -22.33 0.59 14.80
N SER A 250 -23.25 1.07 15.62
CA SER A 250 -24.23 0.24 16.36
C SER A 250 -25.09 -0.59 15.41
N ARG A 251 -25.56 0.00 14.29
CA ARG A 251 -26.29 -0.71 13.23
C ARG A 251 -25.42 -1.76 12.52
N ILE A 252 -24.17 -1.44 12.24
CA ILE A 252 -23.22 -2.37 11.61
C ILE A 252 -22.98 -3.57 12.51
N LEU A 253 -22.73 -3.33 13.80
CA LEU A 253 -22.47 -4.40 14.77
C LEU A 253 -23.76 -5.15 15.21
N ASP A 254 -24.92 -4.65 14.84
CA ASP A 254 -26.23 -5.18 15.28
C ASP A 254 -26.38 -5.22 16.80
N ALA A 255 -25.83 -4.22 17.48
CA ALA A 255 -25.78 -4.16 18.94
C ALA A 255 -26.07 -2.72 19.44
N PRO A 256 -26.89 -2.57 20.49
CA PRO A 256 -27.22 -1.25 21.03
C PRO A 256 -26.05 -0.69 21.85
N TYR A 257 -25.73 0.58 21.64
CA TYR A 257 -24.74 1.33 22.43
C TYR A 257 -25.25 1.60 23.85
N GLY A 258 -24.36 1.55 24.85
CA GLY A 258 -24.68 1.85 26.27
C GLY A 258 -25.28 0.66 27.01
N LYS A 259 -25.09 -0.59 26.58
CA LYS A 259 -25.61 -1.78 27.24
C LYS A 259 -24.54 -2.76 27.70
N ASP A 260 -23.38 -2.78 27.04
CA ASP A 260 -22.28 -3.70 27.33
C ASP A 260 -20.97 -2.99 27.03
N ASP A 261 -20.08 -2.88 27.99
CA ASP A 261 -18.86 -2.09 27.87
C ASP A 261 -17.93 -2.61 26.76
N ALA A 262 -17.83 -3.93 26.56
CA ALA A 262 -16.99 -4.51 25.53
C ALA A 262 -17.54 -4.24 24.12
N VAL A 263 -18.87 -4.27 23.97
CA VAL A 263 -19.56 -3.91 22.73
C VAL A 263 -19.43 -2.41 22.48
N ASP A 264 -19.55 -1.58 23.51
CA ASP A 264 -19.39 -0.13 23.40
C ASP A 264 -17.99 0.27 22.95
N VAL A 265 -16.95 -0.41 23.45
CA VAL A 265 -15.57 -0.25 22.97
C VAL A 265 -15.46 -0.57 21.47
N ALA A 266 -16.08 -1.66 21.01
CA ALA A 266 -16.08 -2.01 19.60
C ALA A 266 -16.82 -0.96 18.74
N ILE A 267 -17.97 -0.48 19.20
CA ILE A 267 -18.77 0.57 18.52
C ILE A 267 -17.95 1.86 18.40
N ARG A 268 -17.31 2.33 19.49
CA ARG A 268 -16.45 3.53 19.49
C ARG A 268 -15.28 3.39 18.55
N ARG A 269 -14.60 2.21 18.52
CA ARG A 269 -13.52 1.91 17.58
C ARG A 269 -13.98 2.01 16.14
N VAL A 270 -15.09 1.37 15.81
CA VAL A 270 -15.65 1.42 14.43
C VAL A 270 -16.03 2.83 14.04
N ALA A 271 -16.61 3.60 14.95
CA ALA A 271 -17.00 5.00 14.72
C ALA A 271 -15.78 5.92 14.49
N ASP A 272 -14.78 5.87 15.37
CA ASP A 272 -13.54 6.65 15.24
C ASP A 272 -12.78 6.27 13.97
N HIS A 273 -12.55 4.97 13.78
CA HIS A 273 -11.81 4.48 12.60
C HIS A 273 -12.54 4.76 11.30
N GLY A 274 -13.87 4.72 11.30
CA GLY A 274 -14.71 5.12 10.16
C GLY A 274 -14.47 6.57 9.75
N ARG A 275 -14.46 7.49 10.73
CA ARG A 275 -14.14 8.89 10.52
C ARG A 275 -12.71 9.08 10.03
N ALA A 276 -11.76 8.44 10.70
CA ALA A 276 -10.34 8.56 10.40
C ALA A 276 -9.96 8.04 9.01
N MET A 277 -10.41 6.85 8.62
CA MET A 277 -10.10 6.28 7.30
C MET A 277 -10.72 7.10 6.17
N THR A 278 -11.91 7.66 6.36
CA THR A 278 -12.56 8.55 5.40
C THR A 278 -11.71 9.80 5.17
N MET A 279 -11.25 10.46 6.23
CA MET A 279 -10.44 11.68 6.15
C MET A 279 -9.05 11.40 5.55
N LEU A 280 -8.41 10.29 5.91
CA LEU A 280 -7.10 9.91 5.35
C LEU A 280 -7.18 9.64 3.85
N VAL A 281 -8.20 8.91 3.38
CA VAL A 281 -8.38 8.63 1.95
C VAL A 281 -8.69 9.92 1.18
N SER A 282 -9.54 10.79 1.71
CA SER A 282 -9.83 12.10 1.12
C SER A 282 -8.57 12.97 0.95
N ASP A 283 -7.63 12.88 1.88
CA ASP A 283 -6.35 13.58 1.78
C ASP A 283 -5.31 12.84 0.92
N GLY A 284 -5.69 11.72 0.28
CA GLY A 284 -4.87 11.00 -0.71
C GLY A 284 -4.01 9.87 -0.13
N VAL A 285 -4.26 9.44 1.11
CA VAL A 285 -3.59 8.23 1.65
C VAL A 285 -4.27 6.99 1.09
N LEU A 286 -3.48 6.08 0.53
CA LEU A 286 -3.97 4.79 0.01
C LEU A 286 -3.44 3.63 0.85
N PRO A 287 -4.23 2.56 1.08
CA PRO A 287 -3.77 1.40 1.82
C PRO A 287 -2.53 0.77 1.16
N SER A 288 -1.45 0.59 1.92
CA SER A 288 -0.21 -0.02 1.45
C SER A 288 0.46 -0.87 2.56
N ASN A 289 1.63 -1.46 2.27
CA ASN A 289 2.36 -2.28 3.24
C ASN A 289 3.35 -1.48 4.09
N GLU A 290 3.59 -0.21 3.77
CA GLU A 290 4.58 0.62 4.44
C GLU A 290 4.07 2.05 4.65
N GLY A 291 4.69 2.79 5.55
CA GLY A 291 4.45 4.20 5.77
C GLY A 291 3.00 4.55 6.12
N ARG A 292 2.49 5.64 5.57
CA ARG A 292 1.13 6.17 5.82
C ARG A 292 0.04 5.17 5.44
N GLY A 293 0.22 4.47 4.32
CA GLY A 293 -0.75 3.50 3.85
C GLY A 293 -0.85 2.27 4.73
N TYR A 294 0.23 1.88 5.42
CA TYR A 294 0.20 0.81 6.42
C TYR A 294 -0.68 1.21 7.62
N VAL A 295 -0.54 2.44 8.11
CA VAL A 295 -1.36 2.94 9.22
C VAL A 295 -2.84 2.97 8.82
N LEU A 296 -3.17 3.47 7.63
CA LEU A 296 -4.54 3.43 7.10
C LEU A 296 -5.06 1.99 7.03
N ARG A 297 -4.27 1.07 6.50
CA ARG A 297 -4.63 -0.35 6.42
C ARG A 297 -4.87 -0.96 7.80
N ARG A 298 -4.04 -0.61 8.79
CA ARG A 298 -4.18 -1.06 10.18
C ARG A 298 -5.51 -0.64 10.77
N ILE A 299 -5.93 0.62 10.63
CA ILE A 299 -7.20 1.09 11.18
C ILE A 299 -8.42 0.49 10.46
N ILE A 300 -8.37 0.34 9.13
CA ILE A 300 -9.43 -0.35 8.38
C ILE A 300 -9.58 -1.79 8.90
N ARG A 301 -8.48 -2.53 8.99
CA ARG A 301 -8.50 -3.93 9.45
C ARG A 301 -8.93 -4.07 10.90
N ARG A 302 -8.57 -3.10 11.75
CA ARG A 302 -9.01 -3.07 13.15
C ARG A 302 -10.52 -2.84 13.26
N ALA A 303 -11.09 -1.95 12.45
CA ALA A 303 -12.53 -1.75 12.39
C ALA A 303 -13.28 -3.02 11.88
N VAL A 304 -12.76 -3.65 10.81
CA VAL A 304 -13.30 -4.90 10.28
C VAL A 304 -13.23 -6.02 11.32
N LEU A 305 -12.10 -6.17 12.00
CA LEU A 305 -11.93 -7.17 13.06
C LEU A 305 -12.92 -6.96 14.21
N ALA A 306 -13.08 -5.72 14.69
CA ALA A 306 -14.03 -5.38 15.75
C ALA A 306 -15.47 -5.76 15.34
N SER A 307 -15.85 -5.45 14.11
CA SER A 307 -17.17 -5.83 13.56
C SER A 307 -17.35 -7.36 13.49
N ARG A 308 -16.36 -8.10 12.98
CA ARG A 308 -16.43 -9.57 12.86
C ARG A 308 -16.45 -10.28 14.21
N ARG A 309 -15.69 -9.80 15.20
CA ARG A 309 -15.70 -10.33 16.57
C ARG A 309 -17.04 -10.09 17.29
N ALA A 310 -17.72 -9.00 16.97
CA ALA A 310 -19.10 -8.76 17.40
C ALA A 310 -20.16 -9.61 16.65
N GLY A 311 -19.71 -10.49 15.71
CA GLY A 311 -20.60 -11.39 14.97
C GLY A 311 -21.24 -10.79 13.73
N SER A 312 -20.90 -9.56 13.34
CA SER A 312 -21.47 -8.91 12.15
C SER A 312 -20.67 -9.20 10.89
N GLU A 313 -21.36 -9.53 9.81
CA GLU A 313 -20.79 -9.65 8.46
C GLU A 313 -21.17 -8.48 7.55
N ARG A 314 -21.80 -7.45 8.09
CA ARG A 314 -22.24 -6.27 7.33
C ARG A 314 -21.03 -5.47 6.83
N ALA A 315 -21.16 -4.87 5.65
CA ALA A 315 -20.19 -3.92 5.12
C ALA A 315 -20.18 -2.66 6.00
N LEU A 316 -18.98 -2.13 6.27
CA LEU A 316 -18.81 -1.00 7.18
C LEU A 316 -18.40 0.28 6.45
N SER A 317 -17.69 0.17 5.30
CA SER A 317 -17.05 1.32 4.65
C SER A 317 -18.03 2.38 4.19
N ALA A 318 -18.96 2.06 3.28
CA ALA A 318 -19.88 3.05 2.71
C ALA A 318 -20.78 3.74 3.79
N PRO A 319 -21.40 3.01 4.76
CA PRO A 319 -22.20 3.67 5.79
C PRO A 319 -21.40 4.63 6.69
N LEU A 320 -20.13 4.29 7.01
CA LEU A 320 -19.28 5.14 7.84
C LEU A 320 -18.76 6.37 7.08
N VAL A 321 -18.48 6.23 5.77
CA VAL A 321 -18.17 7.36 4.90
C VAL A 321 -19.34 8.33 4.86
N ASP A 322 -20.56 7.86 4.65
CA ASP A 322 -21.76 8.68 4.61
C ASP A 322 -22.00 9.43 5.94
N ALA A 323 -21.86 8.75 7.07
CA ALA A 323 -21.97 9.33 8.39
C ALA A 323 -20.87 10.39 8.67
N THR A 324 -19.66 10.18 8.14
CA THR A 324 -18.56 11.15 8.23
C THR A 324 -18.86 12.39 7.39
N ILE A 325 -19.35 12.22 6.17
CA ILE A 325 -19.72 13.31 5.26
C ILE A 325 -20.86 14.14 5.86
N GLU A 326 -21.83 13.52 6.50
CA GLU A 326 -22.93 14.23 7.17
C GLU A 326 -22.41 15.30 8.15
N LYS A 327 -21.34 15.01 8.89
CA LYS A 327 -20.81 15.91 9.92
C LYS A 327 -19.65 16.79 9.45
N LEU A 328 -18.83 16.31 8.55
CA LEU A 328 -17.60 16.98 8.12
C LEU A 328 -17.68 17.54 6.69
N GLY A 329 -18.66 17.13 5.88
CA GLY A 329 -18.74 17.53 4.48
C GLY A 329 -18.87 19.03 4.26
N SER A 330 -19.53 19.77 5.18
CA SER A 330 -19.62 21.23 5.10
C SER A 330 -18.29 21.93 5.39
N ALA A 331 -17.47 21.36 6.30
CA ALA A 331 -16.16 21.89 6.63
C ALA A 331 -15.09 21.46 5.60
N TYR A 332 -15.28 20.29 4.99
CA TYR A 332 -14.36 19.68 4.02
C TYR A 332 -15.11 19.22 2.78
N PRO A 333 -15.43 20.12 1.82
CA PRO A 333 -16.26 19.80 0.64
C PRO A 333 -15.69 18.70 -0.28
N THR A 334 -14.38 18.46 -0.23
CA THR A 334 -13.72 17.35 -0.96
C THR A 334 -14.31 15.99 -0.61
N LEU A 335 -14.74 15.79 0.63
CA LEU A 335 -15.41 14.56 1.08
C LEU A 335 -16.67 14.25 0.27
N ILE A 336 -17.43 15.28 -0.08
CA ILE A 336 -18.68 15.14 -0.86
C ILE A 336 -18.33 14.77 -2.30
N ASN A 337 -17.33 15.46 -2.88
CA ASN A 337 -16.96 15.29 -4.27
C ASN A 337 -16.30 13.91 -4.52
N ASP A 338 -15.50 13.44 -3.57
CA ASP A 338 -14.70 12.23 -3.69
C ASP A 338 -15.35 11.00 -3.02
N ARG A 339 -16.62 11.13 -2.58
CA ARG A 339 -17.32 10.07 -1.84
C ARG A 339 -17.18 8.69 -2.46
N ASP A 340 -17.50 8.57 -3.74
CA ASP A 340 -17.53 7.27 -4.42
C ASP A 340 -16.12 6.65 -4.54
N LEU A 341 -15.11 7.46 -4.76
CA LEU A 341 -13.70 7.04 -4.74
C LEU A 341 -13.27 6.56 -3.34
N ILE A 342 -13.64 7.32 -2.30
CA ILE A 342 -13.33 6.97 -0.91
C ILE A 342 -13.96 5.61 -0.58
N VAL A 343 -15.23 5.43 -0.89
CA VAL A 343 -15.97 4.18 -0.66
C VAL A 343 -15.30 3.03 -1.40
N GLU A 344 -14.99 3.20 -2.69
CA GLU A 344 -14.35 2.14 -3.50
C GLU A 344 -13.02 1.67 -2.92
N ILE A 345 -12.17 2.60 -2.48
CA ILE A 345 -10.87 2.27 -1.89
C ILE A 345 -11.05 1.49 -0.58
N LEU A 346 -11.94 1.95 0.29
CA LEU A 346 -12.16 1.34 1.59
C LEU A 346 -12.84 -0.03 1.48
N GLU A 347 -13.88 -0.18 0.66
CA GLU A 347 -14.58 -1.46 0.43
C GLU A 347 -13.66 -2.51 -0.16
N ARG A 348 -12.73 -2.13 -1.03
CA ARG A 348 -11.75 -3.05 -1.60
C ARG A 348 -10.81 -3.61 -0.54
N GLU A 349 -10.27 -2.78 0.36
CA GLU A 349 -9.42 -3.24 1.47
C GLU A 349 -10.23 -4.07 2.48
N GLU A 350 -11.46 -3.65 2.80
CA GLU A 350 -12.39 -4.37 3.66
C GLU A 350 -12.66 -5.78 3.11
N ALA A 351 -13.07 -5.89 1.84
CA ALA A 351 -13.35 -7.17 1.19
C ALA A 351 -12.09 -8.04 1.05
N GLY A 352 -10.94 -7.41 0.78
CA GLY A 352 -9.64 -8.08 0.72
C GLY A 352 -9.28 -8.75 2.04
N PHE A 353 -9.40 -8.01 3.14
CA PHE A 353 -9.09 -8.52 4.48
C PHE A 353 -10.13 -9.54 4.95
N ALA A 354 -11.42 -9.31 4.71
CA ALA A 354 -12.49 -10.24 5.10
C ALA A 354 -12.29 -11.65 4.54
N ARG A 355 -11.73 -11.79 3.32
CA ARG A 355 -11.42 -13.09 2.71
C ARG A 355 -10.36 -13.89 3.47
N THR A 356 -9.34 -13.21 4.01
CA THR A 356 -8.23 -13.86 4.72
C THR A 356 -8.46 -13.96 6.23
N LEU A 357 -9.34 -13.11 6.76
CA LEU A 357 -9.60 -12.95 8.20
C LEU A 357 -10.04 -14.26 8.87
N LYS A 358 -10.97 -14.99 8.29
CA LYS A 358 -11.49 -16.24 8.88
C LYS A 358 -10.39 -17.29 9.05
N THR A 359 -9.57 -17.48 8.03
CA THR A 359 -8.44 -18.44 8.07
C THR A 359 -7.37 -17.96 9.04
N GLY A 360 -7.08 -16.66 9.05
CA GLY A 360 -6.12 -16.06 9.96
C GLY A 360 -6.54 -16.17 11.44
N LEU A 361 -7.80 -15.87 11.75
CA LEU A 361 -8.33 -16.04 13.12
C LEU A 361 -8.25 -17.49 13.58
N THR A 362 -8.64 -18.46 12.75
CA THR A 362 -8.54 -19.87 13.09
C THR A 362 -7.09 -20.29 13.37
N LEU A 363 -6.13 -19.81 12.58
CA LEU A 363 -4.70 -20.07 12.79
C LEU A 363 -4.23 -19.45 14.12
N LEU A 364 -4.60 -18.21 14.40
CA LEU A 364 -4.24 -17.48 15.63
C LEU A 364 -4.82 -18.18 16.86
N GLU A 365 -6.12 -18.49 16.86
CA GLU A 365 -6.82 -19.14 17.97
C GLU A 365 -6.22 -20.51 18.28
N ASN A 366 -5.92 -21.32 17.26
CA ASN A 366 -5.28 -22.63 17.46
C ASN A 366 -3.88 -22.47 18.08
N ALA A 367 -3.06 -21.58 17.56
CA ALA A 367 -1.72 -21.32 18.12
C ALA A 367 -1.80 -20.77 19.56
N GLN A 368 -2.73 -19.85 19.82
CA GLN A 368 -2.99 -19.33 21.15
C GLN A 368 -3.38 -20.43 22.16
N GLN A 369 -4.29 -21.33 21.75
CA GLN A 369 -4.68 -22.47 22.59
C GLN A 369 -3.51 -23.42 22.85
N ASP A 370 -2.66 -23.67 21.88
CA ASP A 370 -1.49 -24.52 22.04
C ASP A 370 -0.47 -23.92 23.00
N VAL A 371 -0.27 -22.61 22.95
CA VAL A 371 0.59 -21.87 23.91
C VAL A 371 0.00 -21.96 25.33
N ILE A 372 -1.29 -21.70 25.49
CA ILE A 372 -1.98 -21.78 26.79
C ILE A 372 -1.90 -23.19 27.36
N LYS A 373 -2.16 -24.24 26.54
CA LYS A 373 -2.06 -25.64 26.95
C LYS A 373 -0.64 -26.06 27.39
N SER A 374 0.37 -25.47 26.76
CA SER A 374 1.78 -25.73 27.13
C SER A 374 2.22 -25.02 28.42
N GLY A 375 1.41 -24.11 28.95
CA GLY A 375 1.76 -23.22 30.08
C GLY A 375 2.75 -22.12 29.73
N ALA A 376 3.02 -21.87 28.45
CA ALA A 376 3.87 -20.79 27.99
C ALA A 376 3.11 -19.46 28.02
N THR A 377 3.84 -18.36 28.10
CA THR A 377 3.31 -16.99 28.09
C THR A 377 3.72 -16.20 26.85
N ILE A 378 4.51 -16.84 25.97
CA ILE A 378 5.04 -16.21 24.75
C ILE A 378 4.39 -16.88 23.54
N PHE A 379 3.75 -16.06 22.70
CA PHE A 379 3.17 -16.47 21.43
C PHE A 379 4.28 -16.57 20.35
N PRO A 380 4.35 -17.64 19.54
CA PRO A 380 5.45 -17.84 18.57
C PRO A 380 5.53 -16.74 17.53
N GLY A 381 6.72 -16.12 17.38
CA GLY A 381 6.95 -15.04 16.44
C GLY A 381 6.91 -15.46 14.96
N ASP A 382 7.21 -16.72 14.65
CA ASP A 382 7.08 -17.29 13.30
C ASP A 382 5.62 -17.47 12.87
N VAL A 383 4.73 -17.80 13.82
CA VAL A 383 3.28 -17.84 13.57
C VAL A 383 2.76 -16.41 13.36
N ALA A 384 3.22 -15.46 14.19
CA ALA A 384 2.88 -14.04 14.01
C ALA A 384 3.35 -13.51 12.65
N PHE A 385 4.57 -13.88 12.21
CA PHE A 385 5.08 -13.53 10.88
C PHE A 385 4.21 -14.14 9.77
N LYS A 386 3.80 -15.39 9.87
CA LYS A 386 2.90 -16.02 8.90
C LYS A 386 1.54 -15.35 8.85
N LEU A 387 0.97 -14.96 9.99
CA LEU A 387 -0.26 -14.17 10.06
C LEU A 387 -0.09 -12.82 9.34
N HIS A 388 1.05 -12.15 9.54
CA HIS A 388 1.35 -10.88 8.91
C HIS A 388 1.57 -11.02 7.39
N ASP A 389 2.48 -11.89 6.98
CA ASP A 389 2.93 -12.02 5.58
C ASP A 389 1.89 -12.67 4.66
N THR A 390 1.22 -13.73 5.13
CA THR A 390 0.32 -14.55 4.31
C THR A 390 -1.16 -14.16 4.47
N HIS A 391 -1.57 -13.82 5.71
CA HIS A 391 -2.97 -13.54 6.00
C HIS A 391 -3.27 -12.05 6.18
N GLY A 392 -2.23 -11.22 6.14
CA GLY A 392 -2.36 -9.77 6.22
C GLY A 392 -2.81 -9.25 7.58
N PHE A 393 -2.54 -9.99 8.67
CA PHE A 393 -2.74 -9.49 10.03
C PHE A 393 -1.61 -8.54 10.40
N PRO A 394 -1.87 -7.26 10.67
CA PRO A 394 -0.89 -6.40 11.30
C PRO A 394 -0.38 -7.03 12.59
N ILE A 395 0.93 -6.89 12.85
CA ILE A 395 1.52 -7.49 14.06
C ILE A 395 0.87 -6.96 15.34
N GLU A 396 0.48 -5.70 15.33
CA GLU A 396 -0.18 -5.03 16.44
C GLU A 396 -1.58 -5.64 16.73
N LEU A 397 -2.32 -6.06 15.68
CA LEU A 397 -3.59 -6.77 15.88
C LEU A 397 -3.37 -8.17 16.45
N THR A 398 -2.29 -8.85 16.05
CA THR A 398 -1.92 -10.13 16.63
C THR A 398 -1.58 -9.97 18.11
N ASP A 399 -0.77 -8.96 18.45
CA ASP A 399 -0.34 -8.67 19.84
C ASP A 399 -1.55 -8.25 20.71
N GLU A 400 -2.45 -7.42 20.19
CA GLU A 400 -3.70 -7.04 20.88
C GLU A 400 -4.55 -8.29 21.22
N ILE A 401 -4.78 -9.17 20.25
CA ILE A 401 -5.62 -10.35 20.44
C ILE A 401 -5.01 -11.35 21.42
N VAL A 402 -3.71 -11.61 21.31
CA VAL A 402 -3.04 -12.54 22.23
C VAL A 402 -2.83 -11.92 23.61
N GLY A 403 -2.68 -10.59 23.69
CA GLY A 403 -2.59 -9.82 24.93
C GLY A 403 -3.84 -9.93 25.79
N GLU A 404 -5.02 -10.01 25.19
CA GLU A 404 -6.29 -10.25 25.90
C GLU A 404 -6.30 -11.59 26.67
N ALA A 405 -5.52 -12.57 26.20
CA ALA A 405 -5.33 -13.86 26.89
C ALA A 405 -4.09 -13.87 27.83
N GLY A 406 -3.47 -12.73 28.07
CA GLY A 406 -2.29 -12.59 28.92
C GLY A 406 -0.98 -13.10 28.28
N LEU A 407 -0.94 -13.28 26.95
CA LEU A 407 0.23 -13.70 26.21
C LEU A 407 0.96 -12.47 25.62
N LYS A 408 2.25 -12.66 25.27
CA LYS A 408 3.05 -11.66 24.54
C LYS A 408 3.64 -12.28 23.29
N VAL A 409 3.70 -11.55 22.20
CA VAL A 409 4.33 -12.03 20.96
C VAL A 409 5.86 -12.01 21.08
N ASP A 410 6.54 -13.05 20.56
CA ASP A 410 7.99 -13.04 20.36
C ASP A 410 8.35 -12.13 19.18
N LEU A 411 8.47 -10.83 19.48
CA LEU A 411 8.84 -9.82 18.49
C LEU A 411 10.25 -10.03 17.95
N GLY A 412 11.18 -10.63 18.72
CA GLY A 412 12.54 -10.89 18.24
C GLY A 412 12.57 -11.90 17.09
N VAL A 413 11.80 -12.98 17.18
CA VAL A 413 11.66 -13.97 16.09
C VAL A 413 10.89 -13.38 14.93
N PHE A 414 9.84 -12.59 15.17
CA PHE A 414 9.09 -11.89 14.14
C PHE A 414 9.97 -10.94 13.33
N ASP A 415 10.75 -10.08 14.00
CA ASP A 415 11.63 -9.10 13.35
C ASP A 415 12.75 -9.77 12.55
N ALA A 416 13.31 -10.86 13.07
CA ALA A 416 14.30 -11.66 12.35
C ALA A 416 13.73 -12.22 11.03
N ALA A 417 12.49 -12.72 11.04
CA ALA A 417 11.80 -13.21 9.85
C ALA A 417 11.51 -12.09 8.85
N MET A 418 11.06 -10.92 9.32
CA MET A 418 10.84 -9.73 8.50
C MET A 418 12.12 -9.22 7.86
N ASN A 419 13.23 -9.19 8.61
CA ASN A 419 14.53 -8.77 8.08
C ASN A 419 15.06 -9.76 7.03
N ALA A 420 14.93 -11.06 7.25
CA ALA A 420 15.29 -12.07 6.26
C ALA A 420 14.47 -11.95 4.97
N GLN A 421 13.20 -11.53 5.05
CA GLN A 421 12.37 -11.23 3.88
C GLN A 421 12.90 -10.00 3.13
N ARG A 422 13.21 -8.91 3.86
CA ARG A 422 13.76 -7.67 3.30
C ARG A 422 15.13 -7.88 2.64
N GLU A 423 16.01 -8.69 3.25
CA GLU A 423 17.32 -9.02 2.70
C GLU A 423 17.20 -9.82 1.40
N ARG A 424 16.27 -10.77 1.31
CA ARG A 424 15.97 -11.48 0.06
C ARG A 424 15.52 -10.54 -1.05
N ALA A 425 14.72 -9.53 -0.72
CA ALA A 425 14.30 -8.51 -1.66
C ALA A 425 15.45 -7.57 -2.07
N ARG A 426 16.39 -7.24 -1.16
CA ARG A 426 17.57 -6.40 -1.41
C ARG A 426 18.71 -7.12 -2.14
N ALA A 427 18.87 -8.42 -1.97
CA ALA A 427 19.95 -9.19 -2.57
C ALA A 427 19.91 -9.24 -4.11
N SER A 428 18.81 -8.80 -4.72
CA SER A 428 18.68 -8.60 -6.17
C SER A 428 19.22 -7.26 -6.69
N ALA A 429 19.67 -6.35 -5.83
CA ALA A 429 20.19 -5.03 -6.19
C ALA A 429 21.63 -4.87 -5.65
N LYS A 430 22.61 -5.50 -6.30
CA LYS A 430 24.02 -5.24 -6.02
C LYS A 430 24.46 -3.97 -6.75
N THR A 431 24.74 -2.91 -6.02
CA THR A 431 25.43 -1.73 -6.53
C THR A 431 26.92 -1.86 -6.21
N LEU A 432 27.75 -1.87 -7.23
CA LEU A 432 29.21 -1.88 -7.09
C LEU A 432 29.66 -0.50 -6.58
N LYS A 433 30.51 -0.47 -5.57
CA LYS A 433 31.06 0.75 -4.99
C LYS A 433 32.57 0.55 -4.81
N VAL A 434 33.38 1.37 -5.48
CA VAL A 434 34.84 1.25 -5.50
C VAL A 434 35.48 2.24 -4.52
N ALA A 435 35.04 3.52 -4.53
CA ALA A 435 35.51 4.52 -3.60
C ALA A 435 34.66 4.60 -2.33
N ASP A 436 35.23 5.09 -1.23
CA ASP A 436 34.53 5.29 0.04
C ASP A 436 33.90 6.70 0.18
N ASP A 437 33.02 6.87 1.17
CA ASP A 437 32.30 8.14 1.41
C ASP A 437 33.23 9.30 1.83
N ALA A 438 34.43 9.02 2.33
CA ALA A 438 35.42 10.01 2.69
C ALA A 438 36.09 10.57 1.44
N GLN A 439 36.43 9.70 0.48
CA GLN A 439 36.98 10.07 -0.82
C GLN A 439 36.01 10.92 -1.64
N TYR A 440 34.71 10.59 -1.62
CA TYR A 440 33.69 11.40 -2.30
C TYR A 440 33.57 12.80 -1.67
N ARG A 441 33.59 12.92 -0.34
CA ARG A 441 33.55 14.21 0.36
C ARG A 441 34.76 15.07 0.03
N ASP A 442 35.94 14.49 0.03
CA ASP A 442 37.18 15.22 -0.31
C ASP A 442 37.14 15.77 -1.76
N LEU A 443 36.63 14.97 -2.71
CA LEU A 443 36.47 15.45 -4.10
C LEU A 443 35.47 16.60 -4.20
N ILE A 444 34.36 16.54 -3.48
CA ILE A 444 33.34 17.62 -3.47
C ILE A 444 33.90 18.88 -2.85
N GLU A 445 34.60 18.77 -1.72
CA GLU A 445 35.21 19.93 -1.07
C GLU A 445 36.23 20.65 -1.96
N ARG A 446 36.98 19.88 -2.79
CA ARG A 446 38.00 20.44 -3.68
C ARG A 446 37.46 20.99 -5.00
N HIS A 447 36.47 20.31 -5.57
CA HIS A 447 36.08 20.54 -6.97
C HIS A 447 34.59 20.93 -7.11
N GLY A 448 33.77 20.77 -6.06
CA GLY A 448 32.31 21.00 -6.12
C GLY A 448 31.57 19.86 -6.79
N ALA A 449 30.31 20.12 -7.16
CA ALA A 449 29.45 19.16 -7.87
C ALA A 449 29.84 19.07 -9.35
N THR A 450 29.67 17.90 -9.95
CA THR A 450 29.89 17.68 -11.39
C THR A 450 28.91 18.52 -12.24
N GLU A 451 29.38 19.27 -13.20
CA GLU A 451 28.52 19.99 -14.14
C GLU A 451 27.92 19.02 -15.17
N PHE A 452 26.59 18.83 -15.11
CA PHE A 452 25.89 18.00 -16.08
C PHE A 452 25.43 18.82 -17.30
N VAL A 453 26.09 18.63 -18.44
CA VAL A 453 25.80 19.30 -19.69
C VAL A 453 24.98 18.47 -20.69
N GLY A 454 24.71 17.21 -20.39
CA GLY A 454 24.05 16.23 -21.27
C GLY A 454 22.53 16.42 -21.46
N ARG A 455 21.93 17.51 -20.94
CA ARG A 455 20.54 17.87 -21.27
C ARG A 455 20.37 18.40 -22.68
N ASP A 456 21.41 19.05 -23.19
CA ASP A 456 21.44 19.48 -24.60
C ASP A 456 21.41 18.24 -25.50
N VAL A 457 20.41 18.14 -26.35
CA VAL A 457 20.18 17.00 -27.22
C VAL A 457 21.29 16.80 -28.28
N THR A 458 22.09 17.83 -28.52
CA THR A 458 23.17 17.80 -29.51
C THR A 458 24.52 17.43 -28.89
N ARG A 459 24.66 17.40 -27.56
CA ARG A 459 25.94 17.20 -26.88
C ARG A 459 26.12 15.74 -26.46
N TYR A 460 26.53 14.90 -27.40
CA TYR A 460 26.94 13.53 -27.13
C TYR A 460 28.39 13.38 -26.71
N SER A 461 29.25 14.34 -27.04
CA SER A 461 30.69 14.34 -26.75
C SER A 461 31.13 15.71 -26.29
N ILE A 462 31.98 15.78 -25.28
CA ILE A 462 32.57 17.02 -24.78
C ILE A 462 34.04 16.83 -24.41
N GLU A 463 34.80 17.91 -24.45
CA GLU A 463 36.12 18.01 -23.83
C GLU A 463 35.91 18.37 -22.35
N THR A 464 36.62 17.72 -21.46
CA THR A 464 36.45 17.84 -20.00
C THR A 464 37.75 17.51 -19.29
N THR A 465 37.82 17.76 -17.96
CA THR A 465 39.00 17.47 -17.15
C THR A 465 38.70 16.27 -16.22
N VAL A 466 39.65 15.36 -16.10
CA VAL A 466 39.60 14.26 -15.15
C VAL A 466 39.93 14.80 -13.75
N LEU A 467 39.01 14.62 -12.79
CA LEU A 467 39.21 15.02 -11.38
C LEU A 467 39.90 13.93 -10.59
N ALA A 468 39.47 12.67 -10.75
CA ALA A 468 40.03 11.51 -10.08
C ALA A 468 39.68 10.21 -10.79
N VAL A 469 40.49 9.17 -10.53
CA VAL A 469 40.21 7.78 -10.88
C VAL A 469 40.52 6.91 -9.68
N PHE A 470 39.59 6.07 -9.30
CA PHE A 470 39.77 5.04 -8.28
C PHE A 470 39.59 3.67 -8.92
N SER A 471 40.44 2.70 -8.58
CA SER A 471 40.36 1.35 -9.10
C SER A 471 40.49 0.35 -7.95
N ASP A 472 39.73 -0.73 -8.02
CA ASP A 472 39.84 -1.86 -7.07
C ASP A 472 40.78 -2.95 -7.58
N GLU A 473 40.95 -4.00 -6.77
CA GLU A 473 41.76 -5.19 -7.09
C GLU A 473 41.20 -6.01 -8.26
N ASN A 474 39.92 -5.83 -8.62
CA ASN A 474 39.24 -6.54 -9.69
C ASN A 474 39.25 -5.76 -11.02
N ASN A 475 40.01 -4.66 -11.09
CA ASN A 475 40.04 -3.73 -12.23
C ASN A 475 38.69 -3.06 -12.54
N GLU A 476 37.77 -3.00 -11.57
CA GLU A 476 36.61 -2.13 -11.61
C GLU A 476 37.06 -0.75 -11.18
N SER A 477 36.59 0.26 -11.88
CA SER A 477 37.08 1.64 -11.65
C SER A 477 35.94 2.65 -11.66
N GLU A 478 36.13 3.72 -10.89
CA GLU A 478 35.28 4.91 -10.88
C GLU A 478 36.10 6.11 -11.33
N LEU A 479 35.60 6.84 -12.34
CA LEU A 479 36.21 8.03 -12.90
C LEU A 479 35.32 9.24 -12.67
N PHE A 480 35.90 10.36 -12.28
CA PHE A 480 35.23 11.62 -11.96
C PHE A 480 35.71 12.73 -12.90
N LEU A 481 34.74 13.50 -13.40
CA LEU A 481 34.94 14.59 -14.34
C LEU A 481 34.40 15.91 -13.77
N ASP A 482 34.99 17.06 -14.14
CA ASP A 482 34.47 18.37 -13.77
C ASP A 482 33.13 18.69 -14.47
N ALA A 483 33.06 18.38 -15.78
CA ALA A 483 31.83 18.44 -16.57
C ALA A 483 31.59 17.11 -17.30
N THR A 484 30.33 16.72 -17.46
CA THR A 484 30.00 15.42 -18.08
C THR A 484 28.75 15.49 -18.95
N PRO A 485 28.73 14.77 -20.12
CA PRO A 485 27.54 14.56 -20.90
C PRO A 485 26.72 13.35 -20.39
N PHE A 486 27.29 12.55 -19.48
CA PHE A 486 26.64 11.33 -18.94
C PHE A 486 25.59 11.69 -17.90
N TYR A 487 24.38 11.19 -18.08
CA TYR A 487 23.32 11.24 -17.06
C TYR A 487 23.62 10.23 -15.98
N ALA A 488 23.66 10.65 -14.73
CA ALA A 488 23.75 9.76 -13.60
C ALA A 488 22.36 9.25 -13.22
N GLU A 489 22.24 7.96 -12.90
CA GLU A 489 20.98 7.32 -12.53
C GLU A 489 20.22 8.11 -11.47
N SER A 490 19.02 8.51 -11.81
CA SER A 490 18.15 9.29 -10.93
C SER A 490 16.70 9.26 -11.43
N GLY A 491 15.73 9.35 -10.51
CA GLY A 491 14.29 9.47 -10.86
C GLY A 491 13.77 8.29 -11.71
N GLY A 492 14.40 7.12 -11.59
CA GLY A 492 14.05 5.92 -12.36
C GLY A 492 14.67 5.84 -13.74
N GLN A 493 15.34 6.90 -14.24
CA GLN A 493 16.10 6.84 -15.48
C GLN A 493 17.49 6.23 -15.21
N VAL A 494 17.87 5.20 -15.98
CA VAL A 494 19.19 4.54 -15.90
C VAL A 494 20.33 5.48 -16.26
N GLY A 495 21.51 5.21 -15.70
CA GLY A 495 22.74 5.88 -16.04
C GLY A 495 23.16 5.65 -17.51
N ASP A 496 23.86 6.63 -18.07
CA ASP A 496 24.42 6.50 -19.41
C ASP A 496 25.67 5.65 -19.44
N THR A 497 25.91 5.09 -20.62
CA THR A 497 27.12 4.33 -20.99
C THR A 497 27.89 5.05 -22.11
N GLY A 498 29.15 4.71 -22.28
CA GLY A 498 29.98 5.29 -23.33
C GLY A 498 31.47 5.15 -23.06
N SER A 499 32.26 6.18 -23.39
CA SER A 499 33.70 6.16 -23.16
C SER A 499 34.28 7.53 -22.82
N VAL A 500 35.36 7.52 -22.03
CA VAL A 500 36.19 8.67 -21.75
C VAL A 500 37.61 8.36 -22.24
N VAL A 501 38.16 9.20 -23.10
CA VAL A 501 39.44 8.99 -23.73
C VAL A 501 40.38 10.14 -23.40
N THR A 502 41.58 9.82 -22.93
CA THR A 502 42.70 10.75 -22.74
C THR A 502 43.84 10.41 -23.69
N GLU A 503 44.94 11.16 -23.66
CA GLU A 503 46.10 10.87 -24.44
C GLU A 503 46.75 9.52 -24.09
N THR A 504 46.62 9.08 -22.82
CA THR A 504 47.32 7.92 -22.27
C THR A 504 46.43 6.74 -21.95
N GLY A 505 45.09 6.92 -21.99
CA GLY A 505 44.18 5.86 -21.62
C GLY A 505 42.76 6.02 -22.15
N ARG A 506 42.01 4.93 -22.01
CA ARG A 506 40.60 4.85 -22.36
C ARG A 506 39.84 4.21 -21.22
N PHE A 507 38.75 4.85 -20.84
CA PHE A 507 37.78 4.37 -19.84
C PHE A 507 36.48 4.01 -20.55
N GLU A 508 36.07 2.76 -20.45
CA GLU A 508 34.77 2.29 -20.90
C GLU A 508 33.76 2.51 -19.78
N VAL A 509 32.80 3.42 -19.95
CA VAL A 509 31.75 3.70 -18.97
C VAL A 509 30.61 2.71 -19.18
N LEU A 510 30.37 1.86 -18.17
CA LEU A 510 29.30 0.84 -18.16
C LEU A 510 28.07 1.32 -17.40
N ASP A 511 28.23 2.29 -16.49
CA ASP A 511 27.18 2.89 -15.70
C ASP A 511 27.61 4.27 -15.16
N THR A 512 26.64 5.12 -14.86
CA THR A 512 26.89 6.44 -14.27
C THR A 512 25.95 6.64 -13.08
N GLN A 513 26.53 6.91 -11.90
CA GLN A 513 25.80 7.02 -10.65
C GLN A 513 26.01 8.38 -10.00
N ASN A 514 24.94 8.90 -9.36
CA ASN A 514 25.05 10.06 -8.48
C ASN A 514 25.42 9.57 -7.08
N VAL A 515 26.62 9.88 -6.60
CA VAL A 515 27.12 9.31 -5.34
C VAL A 515 26.90 10.24 -4.15
N ALA A 516 27.49 11.41 -4.09
CA ALA A 516 27.29 12.33 -2.97
C ALA A 516 27.28 13.77 -3.49
N GLY A 517 26.44 14.64 -2.92
CA GLY A 517 26.46 16.08 -3.16
C GLY A 517 26.41 16.53 -4.62
N GLY A 518 25.92 15.69 -5.55
CA GLY A 518 25.91 15.98 -6.97
C GLY A 518 27.18 15.57 -7.71
N LEU A 519 28.04 14.74 -7.11
CA LEU A 519 29.20 14.18 -7.76
C LEU A 519 28.81 12.96 -8.60
N PHE A 520 29.20 12.91 -9.89
CA PHE A 520 28.85 11.82 -10.80
C PHE A 520 30.04 10.84 -10.93
N ALA A 521 29.85 9.60 -10.50
CA ALA A 521 30.76 8.50 -10.63
C ALA A 521 30.50 7.73 -11.95
N HIS A 522 31.45 7.79 -12.88
CA HIS A 522 31.43 7.01 -14.10
C HIS A 522 32.09 5.65 -13.77
N ARG A 523 31.30 4.59 -13.75
CA ARG A 523 31.72 3.22 -13.39
C ARG A 523 32.05 2.41 -14.62
N GLY A 524 33.17 1.70 -14.59
CA GLY A 524 33.54 0.92 -15.74
C GLY A 524 34.97 0.34 -15.69
N ARG A 525 35.59 0.24 -16.87
CA ARG A 525 36.88 -0.41 -17.04
C ARG A 525 37.90 0.53 -17.61
N LEU A 526 39.07 0.58 -16.97
CA LEU A 526 40.23 1.35 -17.43
C LEU A 526 41.15 0.50 -18.31
N THR A 527 41.55 1.08 -19.43
CA THR A 527 42.59 0.52 -20.31
C THR A 527 43.67 1.60 -20.53
N GLY A 528 44.93 1.28 -20.27
CA GLY A 528 46.03 2.28 -20.23
C GLY A 528 46.08 3.00 -18.88
N GLU A 529 46.50 4.26 -18.87
CA GLU A 529 46.63 5.08 -17.66
C GLU A 529 45.84 6.39 -17.81
N ILE A 530 44.99 6.73 -16.85
CA ILE A 530 44.30 8.03 -16.77
C ILE A 530 44.62 8.67 -15.43
N LEU A 531 45.12 9.91 -15.47
CA LEU A 531 45.54 10.64 -14.29
C LEU A 531 44.64 11.89 -14.07
N ALA A 532 44.49 12.29 -12.81
CA ALA A 532 43.84 13.53 -12.46
C ALA A 532 44.54 14.73 -13.13
N GLY A 533 43.75 15.70 -13.60
CA GLY A 533 44.20 16.86 -14.33
C GLY A 533 44.36 16.69 -15.84
N GLN A 534 44.23 15.49 -16.36
CA GLN A 534 44.25 15.25 -17.81
C GLN A 534 42.99 15.77 -18.50
N VAL A 535 43.19 16.33 -19.70
CA VAL A 535 42.10 16.60 -20.63
C VAL A 535 41.58 15.30 -21.22
N ALA A 536 40.28 15.13 -21.25
CA ALA A 536 39.61 13.94 -21.73
C ALA A 536 38.48 14.31 -22.71
N ILE A 537 38.19 13.42 -23.63
CA ILE A 537 36.99 13.45 -24.46
C ILE A 537 36.01 12.46 -23.88
N ALA A 538 34.92 12.96 -23.30
CA ALA A 538 33.85 12.18 -22.73
C ALA A 538 32.71 12.03 -23.74
N THR A 539 32.37 10.81 -24.14
CA THR A 539 31.39 10.52 -25.20
C THR A 539 30.40 9.46 -24.73
N ILE A 540 29.12 9.82 -24.70
CA ILE A 540 28.03 8.89 -24.38
C ILE A 540 27.66 8.05 -25.62
N GLU A 541 26.95 6.95 -25.39
CA GLU A 541 26.38 6.13 -26.47
C GLU A 541 25.05 6.76 -26.99
N PRO A 542 25.06 7.35 -28.21
CA PRO A 542 23.91 8.13 -28.65
C PRO A 542 22.62 7.33 -28.80
N GLU A 543 22.70 6.13 -29.38
CA GLU A 543 21.52 5.28 -29.64
C GLU A 543 20.81 4.90 -28.32
N ARG A 544 21.60 4.55 -27.29
CA ARG A 544 21.09 4.23 -25.96
C ARG A 544 20.42 5.44 -25.30
N ARG A 545 21.08 6.61 -25.36
CA ARG A 545 20.55 7.87 -24.81
C ARG A 545 19.23 8.25 -25.49
N GLU A 546 19.15 8.19 -26.82
CA GLU A 546 17.94 8.54 -27.55
C GLU A 546 16.80 7.56 -27.29
N ALA A 547 17.08 6.27 -27.16
CA ALA A 547 16.06 5.30 -26.76
C ALA A 547 15.54 5.57 -25.34
N THR A 548 16.43 5.92 -24.42
CA THR A 548 16.07 6.29 -23.04
C THR A 548 15.25 7.58 -22.99
N ARG A 549 15.60 8.62 -23.74
CA ARG A 549 14.82 9.87 -23.88
C ARG A 549 13.39 9.61 -24.35
N ARG A 550 13.23 8.77 -25.39
CA ARG A 550 11.91 8.37 -25.91
C ARG A 550 11.06 7.70 -24.82
N ASN A 551 11.62 6.72 -24.15
CA ASN A 551 10.93 6.01 -23.09
C ASN A 551 10.62 6.92 -21.89
N HIS A 552 11.52 7.87 -21.56
CA HIS A 552 11.27 8.82 -20.46
C HIS A 552 10.11 9.76 -20.78
N THR A 553 10.09 10.35 -21.97
CA THR A 553 8.99 11.23 -22.36
C THR A 553 7.69 10.45 -22.53
N ALA A 554 7.74 9.20 -23.03
CA ALA A 554 6.60 8.30 -23.07
C ALA A 554 6.03 7.98 -21.67
N THR A 555 6.88 7.90 -20.66
CA THR A 555 6.43 7.70 -19.26
C THR A 555 5.54 8.85 -18.79
N HIS A 556 5.92 10.09 -19.07
CA HIS A 556 5.13 11.27 -18.75
C HIS A 556 3.78 11.30 -19.48
N LEU A 557 3.77 10.96 -20.77
CA LEU A 557 2.52 10.86 -21.53
C LEU A 557 1.61 9.76 -20.98
N LEU A 558 2.17 8.59 -20.66
CA LEU A 558 1.39 7.49 -20.06
C LEU A 558 0.83 7.86 -18.69
N HIS A 559 1.60 8.55 -17.84
CA HIS A 559 1.10 9.04 -16.56
C HIS A 559 -0.08 10.02 -16.77
N ALA A 560 0.08 11.00 -17.65
CA ALA A 560 -1.00 11.93 -17.98
C ALA A 560 -2.23 11.20 -18.55
N GLY A 561 -2.04 10.25 -19.46
CA GLY A 561 -3.12 9.44 -20.04
C GLY A 561 -3.84 8.59 -18.99
N LEU A 562 -3.10 7.94 -18.09
CA LEU A 562 -3.67 7.18 -16.98
C LEU A 562 -4.50 8.09 -16.05
N ARG A 563 -3.99 9.27 -15.69
CA ARG A 563 -4.73 10.25 -14.87
C ARG A 563 -5.99 10.75 -15.56
N SER A 564 -5.92 10.98 -16.86
CA SER A 564 -7.07 11.46 -17.65
C SER A 564 -8.20 10.45 -17.73
N VAL A 565 -7.88 9.16 -17.86
CA VAL A 565 -8.87 8.09 -18.06
C VAL A 565 -9.35 7.50 -16.72
N LEU A 566 -8.43 7.30 -15.77
CA LEU A 566 -8.74 6.63 -14.51
C LEU A 566 -9.02 7.59 -13.35
N GLY A 567 -8.59 8.85 -13.46
CA GLY A 567 -8.79 9.88 -12.47
C GLY A 567 -7.51 10.35 -11.75
N GLU A 568 -7.64 11.43 -10.99
CA GLU A 568 -6.50 12.12 -10.34
C GLU A 568 -5.83 11.35 -9.20
N HIS A 569 -6.44 10.26 -8.73
CA HIS A 569 -5.85 9.36 -7.74
C HIS A 569 -4.66 8.57 -8.28
N VAL A 570 -4.49 8.51 -9.60
CA VAL A 570 -3.32 7.89 -10.23
C VAL A 570 -2.08 8.72 -9.93
N ARG A 571 -1.15 8.14 -9.17
CA ARG A 571 0.13 8.74 -8.79
C ARG A 571 1.25 7.73 -9.00
N GLN A 572 2.41 8.22 -9.39
CA GLN A 572 3.59 7.37 -9.52
C GLN A 572 3.99 6.81 -8.15
N GLN A 573 4.19 5.49 -8.09
CA GLN A 573 4.72 4.75 -6.95
C GLN A 573 6.16 4.28 -7.19
N GLY A 574 6.58 4.25 -8.45
CA GLY A 574 7.91 3.90 -8.89
C GLY A 574 8.02 3.97 -10.40
N SER A 575 9.23 4.10 -10.92
CA SER A 575 9.49 4.04 -12.35
C SER A 575 10.83 3.39 -12.65
N TYR A 576 10.96 2.88 -13.86
CA TYR A 576 12.19 2.47 -14.49
C TYR A 576 12.16 2.91 -15.94
N VAL A 577 13.18 3.63 -16.37
CA VAL A 577 13.29 4.13 -17.74
C VAL A 577 14.65 3.76 -18.29
N GLY A 578 14.66 2.78 -19.18
CA GLY A 578 15.86 2.32 -19.88
C GLY A 578 15.71 2.41 -21.39
N PRO A 579 16.74 2.02 -22.16
CA PRO A 579 16.70 2.08 -23.62
C PRO A 579 15.72 1.07 -24.24
N GLU A 580 15.51 -0.07 -23.59
CA GLU A 580 14.73 -1.19 -24.12
C GLU A 580 13.24 -1.09 -23.77
N ARG A 581 12.92 -0.54 -22.58
CA ARG A 581 11.56 -0.42 -22.06
C ARG A 581 11.47 0.66 -20.99
N LEU A 582 10.24 1.05 -20.73
CA LEU A 582 9.86 1.76 -19.51
C LEU A 582 8.98 0.88 -18.63
N ARG A 583 9.03 1.13 -17.33
CA ARG A 583 8.13 0.56 -16.32
C ARG A 583 7.57 1.70 -15.48
N PHE A 584 6.28 1.71 -15.31
CA PHE A 584 5.59 2.70 -14.53
C PHE A 584 4.69 2.02 -13.50
N ASP A 585 5.02 2.20 -12.23
CA ASP A 585 4.26 1.70 -11.11
C ASP A 585 3.35 2.82 -10.60
N PHE A 586 2.05 2.59 -10.52
CA PHE A 586 1.09 3.63 -10.20
C PHE A 586 0.00 3.14 -9.25
N SER A 587 -0.59 4.11 -8.53
CA SER A 587 -1.70 3.85 -7.63
C SER A 587 -2.98 3.63 -8.41
N HIS A 588 -3.47 2.39 -8.43
CA HIS A 588 -4.79 2.03 -8.95
C HIS A 588 -5.19 0.66 -8.40
N GLY A 589 -6.46 0.50 -8.10
CA GLY A 589 -6.89 -0.67 -7.36
C GLY A 589 -7.40 -1.83 -8.20
N ALA A 590 -7.70 -1.62 -9.49
CA ALA A 590 -8.18 -2.65 -10.42
C ALA A 590 -7.18 -2.88 -11.56
N GLY A 591 -7.27 -4.00 -12.27
CA GLY A 591 -6.61 -4.16 -13.56
C GLY A 591 -7.25 -3.25 -14.59
N LEU A 592 -6.44 -2.72 -15.51
CA LEU A 592 -6.96 -1.91 -16.61
C LEU A 592 -7.90 -2.75 -17.50
N ALA A 593 -9.08 -2.22 -17.76
CA ALA A 593 -9.96 -2.80 -18.77
C ALA A 593 -9.36 -2.64 -20.18
N PRO A 594 -9.67 -3.54 -21.13
CA PRO A 594 -9.18 -3.40 -22.50
C PRO A 594 -9.57 -2.05 -23.15
N GLU A 595 -10.76 -1.54 -22.85
CA GLU A 595 -11.28 -0.27 -23.30
C GLU A 595 -10.49 0.92 -22.74
N GLU A 596 -10.18 0.90 -21.43
CA GLU A 596 -9.35 1.90 -20.77
C GLU A 596 -7.94 1.91 -21.34
N THR A 597 -7.32 0.74 -21.52
CA THR A 597 -6.00 0.61 -22.16
C THR A 597 -6.00 1.19 -23.57
N LYS A 598 -7.05 0.91 -24.36
CA LYS A 598 -7.22 1.44 -25.71
C LYS A 598 -7.37 2.96 -25.70
N GLU A 599 -8.15 3.51 -24.78
CA GLU A 599 -8.36 4.95 -24.65
C GLU A 599 -7.08 5.67 -24.28
N ILE A 600 -6.34 5.16 -23.26
CA ILE A 600 -5.04 5.68 -22.85
C ILE A 600 -4.06 5.67 -24.03
N LEU A 601 -3.92 4.54 -24.73
CA LEU A 601 -3.02 4.42 -25.87
C LEU A 601 -3.43 5.31 -27.03
N THR A 602 -4.73 5.52 -27.26
CA THR A 602 -5.22 6.45 -28.27
C THR A 602 -4.83 7.88 -27.93
N LEU A 603 -5.02 8.31 -26.68
CA LEU A 603 -4.68 9.64 -26.20
C LEU A 603 -3.17 9.91 -26.39
N VAL A 604 -2.32 9.05 -25.81
CA VAL A 604 -0.87 9.28 -25.80
C VAL A 604 -0.25 9.21 -27.21
N ASN A 605 -0.73 8.30 -28.06
CA ASN A 605 -0.24 8.23 -29.44
C ASN A 605 -0.79 9.37 -30.31
N THR A 606 -1.96 9.93 -29.98
CA THR A 606 -2.44 11.17 -30.61
C THR A 606 -1.50 12.34 -30.29
N ASP A 607 -1.07 12.50 -29.03
CA ASP A 607 -0.10 13.53 -28.66
C ASP A 607 1.25 13.34 -29.39
N VAL A 608 1.72 12.11 -29.54
CA VAL A 608 2.91 11.80 -30.35
C VAL A 608 2.74 12.28 -31.81
N VAL A 609 1.59 11.99 -32.41
CA VAL A 609 1.29 12.40 -33.83
C VAL A 609 1.18 13.92 -33.97
N LEU A 610 0.61 14.62 -32.97
CA LEU A 610 0.52 16.08 -32.96
C LEU A 610 1.90 16.75 -32.87
N ASN A 611 2.90 16.04 -32.41
CA ASN A 611 4.30 16.44 -32.44
C ASN A 611 4.59 17.81 -31.78
N GLU A 612 3.94 18.09 -30.65
CA GLU A 612 4.19 19.31 -29.89
C GLU A 612 5.61 19.32 -29.28
N HIS A 613 6.08 20.49 -28.90
CA HIS A 613 7.39 20.65 -28.24
C HIS A 613 7.37 20.08 -26.82
N VAL A 614 8.52 19.62 -26.35
CA VAL A 614 8.80 19.29 -24.96
C VAL A 614 9.59 20.45 -24.36
N ASP A 615 8.91 21.24 -23.54
CA ASP A 615 9.49 22.44 -22.93
C ASP A 615 10.02 22.13 -21.53
N THR A 616 11.13 22.78 -21.20
CA THR A 616 11.71 22.72 -19.86
C THR A 616 11.67 24.09 -19.21
N ILE A 617 11.10 24.17 -18.01
CA ILE A 617 10.93 25.39 -17.23
C ILE A 617 11.71 25.25 -15.92
N GLN A 618 12.56 26.21 -15.60
CA GLN A 618 13.23 26.30 -14.30
C GLN A 618 12.58 27.44 -13.50
N THR A 619 11.95 27.06 -12.38
CA THR A 619 11.20 28.02 -11.56
C THR A 619 11.29 27.68 -10.08
N SER A 620 10.64 28.47 -9.21
CA SER A 620 10.46 28.11 -7.80
C SER A 620 9.45 26.98 -7.66
N LYS A 621 9.55 26.21 -6.57
CA LYS A 621 8.61 25.13 -6.27
C LYS A 621 7.17 25.66 -6.21
N SER A 622 6.95 26.77 -5.50
CA SER A 622 5.63 27.40 -5.35
C SER A 622 5.02 27.84 -6.70
N GLU A 623 5.84 28.38 -7.60
CA GLU A 623 5.37 28.77 -8.92
C GLU A 623 5.03 27.56 -9.80
N ALA A 624 5.83 26.49 -9.72
CA ALA A 624 5.55 25.23 -10.41
C ALA A 624 4.20 24.60 -9.95
N GLU A 625 3.94 24.62 -8.64
CA GLU A 625 2.67 24.14 -8.06
C GLU A 625 1.49 25.01 -8.52
N THR A 626 1.67 26.34 -8.57
CA THR A 626 0.66 27.27 -9.10
C THR A 626 0.36 27.04 -10.59
N MET A 627 1.34 26.58 -11.36
CA MET A 627 1.20 26.17 -12.75
C MET A 627 0.44 24.83 -12.90
N GLY A 628 0.17 24.13 -11.82
CA GLY A 628 -0.45 22.81 -11.81
C GLY A 628 0.50 21.66 -12.14
N ALA A 629 1.81 21.87 -11.94
CA ALA A 629 2.80 20.81 -12.17
C ALA A 629 2.66 19.69 -11.14
N VAL A 630 2.64 18.45 -11.61
CA VAL A 630 2.56 17.26 -10.76
C VAL A 630 3.93 16.95 -10.18
N ALA A 631 4.03 16.92 -8.85
CA ALA A 631 5.22 16.51 -8.13
C ALA A 631 5.14 15.02 -7.74
N PHE A 632 6.27 14.33 -7.73
CA PHE A 632 6.33 12.94 -7.28
C PHE A 632 6.47 12.87 -5.76
N PHE A 633 5.78 11.91 -5.13
CA PHE A 633 5.83 11.72 -3.70
C PHE A 633 7.20 11.17 -3.26
N GLY A 634 7.80 11.83 -2.24
CA GLY A 634 9.04 11.38 -1.61
C GLY A 634 10.33 12.02 -2.12
N ASP A 635 10.28 12.75 -3.22
CA ASP A 635 11.45 13.47 -3.72
C ASP A 635 11.67 14.77 -2.93
N LYS A 636 12.91 14.95 -2.48
CA LYS A 636 13.35 16.21 -1.85
C LYS A 636 13.67 17.22 -2.95
N TYR A 637 12.71 18.07 -3.26
CA TYR A 637 12.93 19.18 -4.19
C TYR A 637 13.51 20.40 -3.44
N GLY A 638 14.58 20.99 -3.97
CA GLY A 638 15.07 22.27 -3.48
C GLY A 638 14.12 23.43 -3.84
N ASP A 639 14.48 24.66 -3.44
CA ASP A 639 13.68 25.87 -3.72
C ASP A 639 13.51 26.14 -5.22
N ARG A 640 14.46 25.70 -6.03
CA ARG A 640 14.39 25.76 -7.50
C ARG A 640 14.19 24.36 -8.08
N VAL A 641 13.19 24.25 -8.92
CA VAL A 641 12.78 22.98 -9.54
C VAL A 641 12.78 23.09 -11.05
N ARG A 642 12.97 21.95 -11.69
CA ARG A 642 12.81 21.80 -13.13
C ARG A 642 11.47 21.12 -13.42
N VAL A 643 10.66 21.77 -14.24
CA VAL A 643 9.36 21.26 -14.72
C VAL A 643 9.49 20.94 -16.20
N VAL A 644 8.99 19.78 -16.59
CA VAL A 644 8.91 19.36 -18.00
C VAL A 644 7.47 19.41 -18.43
N ARG A 645 7.19 20.12 -19.50
CA ARG A 645 5.92 20.14 -20.19
C ARG A 645 6.04 19.27 -21.46
N ALA A 646 5.39 18.13 -21.49
CA ALA A 646 5.35 17.24 -22.64
C ALA A 646 3.97 17.36 -23.33
N GLY A 647 3.89 18.27 -24.31
CA GLY A 647 2.65 18.64 -24.97
C GLY A 647 1.66 19.35 -24.04
N ARG A 648 0.36 19.14 -24.28
CA ARG A 648 -0.73 19.84 -23.57
C ARG A 648 -1.21 19.13 -22.30
N HIS A 649 -0.95 17.82 -22.18
CA HIS A 649 -1.55 16.99 -21.13
C HIS A 649 -0.60 16.67 -19.98
N SER A 650 0.73 16.80 -20.16
CA SER A 650 1.70 16.49 -19.11
C SER A 650 2.50 17.71 -18.70
N LEU A 651 2.51 18.00 -17.39
CA LEU A 651 3.31 19.02 -16.75
C LEU A 651 3.80 18.50 -15.42
N GLU A 652 5.09 18.13 -15.32
CA GLU A 652 5.61 17.37 -14.20
C GLU A 652 7.00 17.82 -13.76
N PHE A 653 7.30 17.66 -12.47
CA PHE A 653 8.64 17.84 -11.94
C PHE A 653 9.55 16.73 -12.47
N CYS A 654 10.61 17.06 -13.21
CA CYS A 654 11.51 16.06 -13.75
C CYS A 654 12.93 16.58 -13.99
N GLY A 655 13.94 15.83 -13.48
CA GLY A 655 15.36 16.06 -13.67
C GLY A 655 15.99 15.35 -14.87
N GLY A 656 15.25 14.45 -15.51
CA GLY A 656 15.75 13.54 -16.54
C GLY A 656 15.97 14.14 -17.92
N THR A 657 16.31 13.27 -18.87
CA THR A 657 16.53 13.66 -20.28
C THR A 657 15.31 13.32 -21.13
N HIS A 658 14.95 14.23 -22.04
CA HIS A 658 13.73 14.12 -22.85
C HIS A 658 14.03 14.38 -24.33
N VAL A 659 13.09 13.97 -25.18
CA VAL A 659 13.08 14.32 -26.61
C VAL A 659 12.76 15.83 -26.79
N GLU A 660 13.05 16.40 -27.93
CA GLU A 660 12.70 17.80 -28.23
C GLU A 660 11.24 17.95 -28.63
N ARG A 661 10.72 16.94 -29.32
CA ARG A 661 9.33 16.91 -29.81
C ARG A 661 8.70 15.56 -29.56
N LEU A 662 7.39 15.54 -29.32
CA LEU A 662 6.65 14.31 -29.03
C LEU A 662 6.72 13.29 -30.17
N GLY A 663 6.82 13.74 -31.43
CA GLY A 663 6.98 12.84 -32.57
C GLY A 663 8.26 12.02 -32.58
N ASP A 664 9.32 12.51 -31.90
CA ASP A 664 10.60 11.78 -31.75
C ASP A 664 10.44 10.49 -30.93
N ILE A 665 9.38 10.40 -30.11
CA ILE A 665 9.05 9.20 -29.32
C ILE A 665 8.73 8.01 -30.23
N GLY A 666 8.03 8.28 -31.36
CA GLY A 666 7.41 7.23 -32.15
C GLY A 666 6.24 6.55 -31.42
N GLN A 667 5.74 5.45 -31.96
CA GLN A 667 4.61 4.73 -31.35
C GLN A 667 4.92 4.26 -29.92
N ILE A 668 3.94 4.40 -29.03
CA ILE A 668 3.96 3.86 -27.68
C ILE A 668 3.07 2.62 -27.64
N GLN A 669 3.59 1.50 -27.10
CA GLN A 669 2.85 0.25 -26.93
C GLN A 669 3.00 -0.27 -25.50
N VAL A 670 1.89 -0.65 -24.89
CA VAL A 670 1.87 -1.38 -23.61
C VAL A 670 2.24 -2.85 -23.86
N VAL A 671 3.19 -3.34 -23.08
CA VAL A 671 3.67 -4.73 -23.13
C VAL A 671 2.91 -5.59 -22.15
N SER A 672 2.77 -5.11 -20.94
CA SER A 672 2.09 -5.81 -19.85
C SER A 672 1.52 -4.84 -18.83
N GLU A 673 0.49 -5.29 -18.14
CA GLU A 673 -0.05 -4.64 -16.96
C GLU A 673 -0.32 -5.71 -15.89
N ALA A 674 0.13 -5.47 -14.67
CA ALA A 674 0.01 -6.43 -13.57
C ALA A 674 -0.08 -5.75 -12.20
N SER A 675 -0.66 -6.45 -11.22
CA SER A 675 -0.60 -6.03 -9.82
C SER A 675 0.77 -6.40 -9.23
N ILE A 676 1.40 -5.45 -8.54
CA ILE A 676 2.64 -5.68 -7.79
C ILE A 676 2.48 -5.50 -6.28
N GLY A 677 1.33 -5.05 -5.87
CA GLY A 677 0.99 -4.84 -4.47
C GLY A 677 -0.47 -4.44 -4.32
N ALA A 678 -0.93 -4.28 -3.11
CA ALA A 678 -2.26 -3.74 -2.88
C ALA A 678 -2.33 -2.30 -3.41
N ASN A 679 -3.31 -2.03 -4.26
CA ASN A 679 -3.52 -0.73 -4.91
C ASN A 679 -2.32 -0.20 -5.71
N THR A 680 -1.39 -1.07 -6.11
CA THR A 680 -0.28 -0.68 -6.97
C THR A 680 -0.25 -1.55 -8.21
N ARG A 681 -0.35 -0.89 -9.34
CA ARG A 681 -0.31 -1.52 -10.67
C ARG A 681 1.02 -1.20 -11.33
N ARG A 682 1.54 -2.14 -12.08
CA ARG A 682 2.75 -1.99 -12.90
C ARG A 682 2.36 -2.05 -14.35
N LEU A 683 2.70 -1.02 -15.10
CA LEU A 683 2.58 -0.98 -16.54
C LEU A 683 4.00 -1.02 -17.15
N GLU A 684 4.25 -1.95 -18.05
CA GLU A 684 5.44 -1.96 -18.87
C GLU A 684 5.09 -1.55 -20.31
N ALA A 685 5.91 -0.68 -20.89
CA ALA A 685 5.69 -0.19 -22.24
C ALA A 685 7.02 -0.02 -22.98
N VAL A 686 6.92 0.08 -24.29
CA VAL A 686 8.02 0.35 -25.22
C VAL A 686 7.64 1.47 -26.16
N SER A 687 8.63 2.21 -26.66
CA SER A 687 8.41 3.30 -27.63
C SER A 687 9.33 3.19 -28.86
N GLY A 688 8.97 3.91 -29.91
CA GLY A 688 9.77 4.07 -31.13
C GLY A 688 10.15 2.74 -31.77
N LEU A 689 11.46 2.54 -32.00
CA LEU A 689 11.97 1.31 -32.63
C LEU A 689 11.67 0.05 -31.83
N GLY A 690 11.55 0.15 -30.49
CA GLY A 690 11.14 -0.95 -29.64
C GLY A 690 9.70 -1.38 -29.91
N ALA A 691 8.80 -0.43 -30.05
CA ALA A 691 7.40 -0.68 -30.42
C ALA A 691 7.28 -1.26 -31.85
N GLN A 692 8.06 -0.73 -32.78
CA GLN A 692 8.08 -1.25 -34.15
C GLN A 692 8.56 -2.72 -34.20
N ARG A 693 9.63 -3.04 -33.48
CA ARG A 693 10.14 -4.43 -33.38
C ARG A 693 9.08 -5.36 -32.84
N ARG A 694 8.41 -4.97 -31.77
CA ARG A 694 7.34 -5.74 -31.16
C ARG A 694 6.16 -5.96 -32.13
N SER A 695 5.74 -4.92 -32.86
CA SER A 695 4.69 -5.05 -33.89
C SER A 695 5.07 -6.09 -34.94
N TYR A 696 6.31 -6.05 -35.42
CA TYR A 696 6.82 -7.00 -36.40
C TYR A 696 6.86 -8.43 -35.86
N GLU A 697 7.33 -8.64 -34.61
CA GLU A 697 7.33 -9.95 -33.95
C GLU A 697 5.91 -10.53 -33.80
N MET A 698 4.94 -9.67 -33.44
CA MET A 698 3.54 -10.09 -33.34
C MET A 698 2.94 -10.44 -34.70
N GLU A 699 3.24 -9.67 -35.73
CA GLU A 699 2.81 -9.95 -37.10
C GLU A 699 3.40 -11.27 -37.62
N GLN A 700 4.69 -11.53 -37.36
CA GLN A 700 5.35 -12.79 -37.70
C GLN A 700 4.71 -13.99 -36.97
N ALA A 701 4.43 -13.85 -35.69
CA ALA A 701 3.77 -14.89 -34.92
C ALA A 701 2.36 -15.20 -35.45
N LEU A 702 1.56 -14.17 -35.74
CA LEU A 702 0.25 -14.32 -36.35
C LEU A 702 0.32 -14.92 -37.75
N GLY A 703 1.31 -14.50 -38.58
CA GLY A 703 1.57 -15.06 -39.89
C GLY A 703 1.90 -16.56 -39.84
N SER A 704 2.68 -16.97 -38.83
CA SER A 704 2.99 -18.37 -38.58
C SER A 704 1.74 -19.18 -38.24
N VAL A 705 0.86 -18.64 -37.37
CA VAL A 705 -0.44 -19.26 -37.04
C VAL A 705 -1.35 -19.33 -38.26
N ALA A 706 -1.44 -18.26 -39.05
CA ALA A 706 -2.22 -18.24 -40.28
C ALA A 706 -1.75 -19.32 -41.26
N THR A 707 -0.42 -19.47 -41.40
CA THR A 707 0.19 -20.50 -42.24
C THR A 707 -0.16 -21.93 -41.75
N LEU A 708 -0.08 -22.20 -40.45
CA LEU A 708 -0.46 -23.49 -39.87
C LEU A 708 -1.94 -23.80 -40.09
N LEU A 709 -2.79 -22.79 -39.98
CA LEU A 709 -4.25 -22.91 -40.20
C LEU A 709 -4.62 -22.87 -41.67
N LYS A 710 -3.68 -22.58 -42.59
CA LYS A 710 -3.90 -22.42 -44.03
C LYS A 710 -4.96 -21.36 -44.34
N THR A 711 -4.87 -20.22 -43.70
CA THR A 711 -5.83 -19.12 -43.78
C THR A 711 -5.16 -17.76 -43.98
N SER A 712 -5.93 -16.70 -44.20
CA SER A 712 -5.42 -15.31 -44.13
C SER A 712 -5.26 -14.83 -42.73
N LEU A 713 -4.51 -13.71 -42.50
CA LEU A 713 -4.37 -13.11 -41.16
C LEU A 713 -5.71 -12.70 -40.57
N ASP A 714 -6.61 -12.19 -41.39
CA ASP A 714 -7.92 -11.70 -40.95
C ASP A 714 -8.85 -12.86 -40.53
N ASP A 715 -8.61 -14.06 -41.05
CA ASP A 715 -9.42 -15.25 -40.76
C ASP A 715 -8.84 -16.20 -39.71
N VAL A 716 -7.73 -15.81 -39.03
CA VAL A 716 -7.06 -16.68 -38.02
C VAL A 716 -8.03 -17.07 -36.91
N VAL A 717 -8.78 -16.10 -36.34
CA VAL A 717 -9.71 -16.39 -35.24
C VAL A 717 -10.86 -17.28 -35.70
N PRO A 718 -11.57 -16.98 -36.81
CA PRO A 718 -12.60 -17.89 -37.33
C PRO A 718 -12.07 -19.29 -37.68
N ALA A 719 -10.82 -19.40 -38.15
CA ALA A 719 -10.21 -20.70 -38.46
C ALA A 719 -9.92 -21.53 -37.20
N LEU A 720 -9.46 -20.87 -36.14
CA LEU A 720 -9.26 -21.50 -34.84
C LEU A 720 -10.59 -21.98 -34.24
N GLU A 721 -11.64 -21.17 -34.29
CA GLU A 721 -12.96 -21.55 -33.82
C GLU A 721 -13.46 -22.81 -34.53
N ARG A 722 -13.37 -22.82 -35.88
CA ARG A 722 -13.71 -24.02 -36.67
C ARG A 722 -12.87 -25.24 -36.30
N LEU A 723 -11.59 -25.05 -35.99
CA LEU A 723 -10.72 -26.15 -35.59
C LEU A 723 -11.16 -26.75 -34.24
N PHE A 724 -11.47 -25.91 -33.26
CA PHE A 724 -11.96 -26.38 -31.95
C PHE A 724 -13.32 -27.02 -32.05
N ASP A 725 -14.23 -26.50 -32.90
CA ASP A 725 -15.54 -27.13 -33.10
C ASP A 725 -15.37 -28.48 -33.77
N ARG A 726 -14.50 -28.61 -34.76
CA ARG A 726 -14.17 -29.87 -35.40
C ARG A 726 -13.56 -30.89 -34.42
N GLN A 727 -12.64 -30.42 -33.56
CA GLN A 727 -12.09 -31.26 -32.51
C GLN A 727 -13.19 -31.84 -31.60
N ARG A 728 -14.12 -30.98 -31.15
CA ARG A 728 -15.26 -31.42 -30.29
C ARG A 728 -16.15 -32.41 -31.01
N GLU A 729 -16.39 -32.23 -32.30
CA GLU A 729 -17.17 -33.21 -33.10
C GLU A 729 -16.45 -34.54 -33.21
N VAL A 730 -15.16 -34.52 -33.51
CA VAL A 730 -14.34 -35.76 -33.59
C VAL A 730 -14.29 -36.47 -32.24
N GLU A 731 -14.17 -35.75 -31.13
CA GLU A 731 -14.21 -36.36 -29.78
C GLU A 731 -15.54 -37.03 -29.51
N LYS A 732 -16.68 -36.39 -29.87
CA LYS A 732 -18.02 -37.00 -29.76
C LYS A 732 -18.16 -38.23 -30.65
N GLU A 733 -17.65 -38.19 -31.90
CA GLU A 733 -17.65 -39.31 -32.80
C GLU A 733 -16.84 -40.50 -32.28
N ILE A 734 -15.65 -40.23 -31.72
CA ILE A 734 -14.81 -41.25 -31.09
C ILE A 734 -15.56 -41.93 -29.92
N ILE A 735 -16.20 -41.10 -29.07
CA ILE A 735 -17.01 -41.66 -27.97
C ILE A 735 -18.16 -42.52 -28.47
N ALA A 736 -18.88 -42.08 -29.49
CA ALA A 736 -20.00 -42.81 -30.09
C ALA A 736 -19.52 -44.10 -30.72
N LEU A 737 -18.41 -44.07 -31.48
CA LEU A 737 -17.80 -45.27 -32.07
C LEU A 737 -17.36 -46.29 -31.03
N ARG A 738 -16.71 -45.81 -29.94
CA ARG A 738 -16.32 -46.70 -28.82
C ARG A 738 -17.55 -47.33 -28.13
N GLN A 739 -18.64 -46.56 -27.94
CA GLN A 739 -19.87 -47.10 -27.38
C GLN A 739 -20.52 -48.15 -28.32
N ALA A 740 -20.58 -47.87 -29.61
CA ALA A 740 -21.07 -48.80 -30.61
C ALA A 740 -20.23 -50.10 -30.66
N GLN A 741 -18.90 -49.99 -30.60
CA GLN A 741 -18.00 -51.11 -30.56
C GLN A 741 -18.22 -51.97 -29.30
N LEU A 742 -18.36 -51.30 -28.13
CA LEU A 742 -18.68 -52.01 -26.88
C LEU A 742 -20.04 -52.75 -26.94
N ALA A 743 -21.05 -52.10 -27.51
CA ALA A 743 -22.39 -52.72 -27.67
C ALA A 743 -22.38 -53.92 -28.61
N GLN A 744 -21.63 -53.83 -29.74
CA GLN A 744 -21.41 -54.96 -30.64
C GLN A 744 -20.68 -56.10 -29.95
N PHE A 745 -19.58 -55.76 -29.21
CA PHE A 745 -18.84 -56.77 -28.48
C PHE A 745 -19.68 -57.44 -27.38
N ALA A 746 -20.53 -56.70 -26.69
CA ALA A 746 -21.51 -57.25 -25.76
C ALA A 746 -22.49 -58.23 -26.43
N GLN A 747 -22.96 -57.93 -27.65
CA GLN A 747 -23.81 -58.80 -28.41
C GLN A 747 -23.14 -60.12 -28.83
N GLU A 748 -21.88 -60.04 -29.29
CA GLU A 748 -21.07 -61.17 -29.65
C GLU A 748 -20.81 -62.08 -28.42
N LEU A 749 -20.40 -61.48 -27.29
CA LEU A 749 -20.17 -62.23 -26.05
C LEU A 749 -21.40 -62.80 -25.47
N HIS A 750 -22.59 -62.13 -25.59
CA HIS A 750 -23.87 -62.65 -25.20
C HIS A 750 -24.26 -63.90 -26.02
N ALA A 751 -24.02 -63.85 -27.36
CA ALA A 751 -24.34 -64.99 -28.28
C ALA A 751 -23.41 -66.19 -28.08
N GLN A 752 -22.13 -65.96 -27.72
CA GLN A 752 -21.16 -67.04 -27.47
C GLN A 752 -21.29 -67.69 -26.10
N SER A 753 -21.98 -67.01 -25.16
CA SER A 753 -22.12 -67.51 -23.78
C SER A 753 -23.42 -68.30 -23.65
N SER A 754 -23.37 -69.48 -22.98
CA SER A 754 -24.52 -70.31 -22.67
C SER A 754 -24.79 -70.28 -21.18
N GLY A 755 -26.12 -70.24 -20.82
CA GLY A 755 -26.53 -70.17 -19.42
C GLY A 755 -26.67 -68.77 -18.82
N ASP A 756 -27.04 -68.65 -17.53
CA ASP A 756 -27.37 -67.42 -16.84
C ASP A 756 -26.10 -66.67 -16.31
N VAL A 757 -24.93 -67.33 -16.26
CA VAL A 757 -23.66 -66.81 -15.76
C VAL A 757 -22.70 -66.67 -16.93
N VAL A 758 -22.16 -65.43 -17.07
CA VAL A 758 -21.12 -65.13 -18.07
C VAL A 758 -19.79 -64.82 -17.34
N VAL A 759 -18.80 -65.63 -17.64
CA VAL A 759 -17.42 -65.41 -17.17
C VAL A 759 -16.48 -65.25 -18.37
N ALA A 760 -15.90 -64.11 -18.57
CA ALA A 760 -15.06 -63.88 -19.76
C ALA A 760 -13.80 -63.07 -19.44
N ARG A 761 -12.75 -63.37 -20.20
CA ARG A 761 -11.57 -62.53 -20.28
C ARG A 761 -11.74 -61.51 -21.40
N VAL A 762 -11.52 -60.24 -21.09
CA VAL A 762 -11.75 -59.12 -21.99
C VAL A 762 -10.57 -58.15 -21.85
N ASP A 763 -9.55 -58.39 -22.65
CA ASP A 763 -8.33 -57.56 -22.62
C ASP A 763 -8.48 -56.30 -23.49
N GLY A 764 -7.76 -55.24 -23.15
CA GLY A 764 -7.72 -53.98 -23.86
C GLY A 764 -8.82 -52.96 -23.44
N TYR A 765 -9.66 -53.31 -22.47
CA TYR A 765 -10.72 -52.44 -21.98
C TYR A 765 -10.45 -51.97 -20.53
N PRO A 766 -10.44 -50.64 -20.26
CA PRO A 766 -10.37 -50.14 -18.91
C PRO A 766 -11.55 -50.55 -18.04
N GLY A 767 -11.41 -50.47 -16.71
CA GLY A 767 -12.43 -50.91 -15.76
C GLY A 767 -13.83 -50.30 -15.97
N GLU A 768 -13.93 -49.01 -16.36
CA GLU A 768 -15.23 -48.38 -16.67
C GLU A 768 -15.89 -48.94 -17.93
N GLN A 769 -15.11 -49.38 -18.91
CA GLN A 769 -15.65 -50.03 -20.08
C GLN A 769 -16.09 -51.47 -19.78
N LEU A 770 -15.33 -52.20 -18.95
CA LEU A 770 -15.77 -53.51 -18.43
C LEU A 770 -17.04 -53.40 -17.62
N ARG A 771 -17.19 -52.35 -16.83
CA ARG A 771 -18.43 -52.02 -16.13
C ARG A 771 -19.63 -51.87 -17.07
N THR A 772 -19.46 -51.03 -18.10
CA THR A 772 -20.50 -50.82 -19.12
C THR A 772 -20.88 -52.12 -19.83
N LEU A 773 -19.89 -52.93 -20.19
CA LEU A 773 -20.08 -54.22 -20.83
C LEU A 773 -20.80 -55.21 -19.93
N ALA A 774 -20.42 -55.27 -18.63
CA ALA A 774 -21.09 -56.12 -17.66
C ALA A 774 -22.55 -55.75 -17.45
N GLN A 775 -22.84 -54.45 -17.37
CA GLN A 775 -24.20 -53.94 -17.26
C GLN A 775 -25.05 -54.22 -18.53
N ASP A 776 -24.47 -54.12 -19.72
CA ASP A 776 -25.18 -54.41 -20.97
C ASP A 776 -25.49 -55.90 -21.09
N LEU A 777 -24.58 -56.79 -20.75
CA LEU A 777 -24.81 -58.20 -20.70
C LEU A 777 -25.91 -58.61 -19.70
N GLN A 778 -25.93 -57.95 -18.53
CA GLN A 778 -26.98 -58.10 -17.51
C GLN A 778 -28.38 -57.69 -18.06
N ARG A 779 -28.43 -56.51 -18.72
CA ARG A 779 -29.69 -56.04 -19.38
C ARG A 779 -30.22 -57.01 -20.46
N ARG A 780 -29.29 -57.74 -21.08
CA ARG A 780 -29.63 -58.77 -22.08
C ARG A 780 -30.11 -60.11 -21.47
N GLY A 781 -30.33 -60.16 -20.14
CA GLY A 781 -30.89 -61.30 -19.40
C GLY A 781 -29.87 -62.22 -18.75
N ARG A 782 -28.60 -61.81 -18.62
CA ARG A 782 -27.61 -62.58 -17.86
C ARG A 782 -27.74 -62.26 -16.38
N ARG A 783 -27.86 -63.25 -15.53
CA ARG A 783 -28.07 -63.09 -14.09
C ARG A 783 -26.79 -62.68 -13.38
N VAL A 784 -25.68 -63.27 -13.74
CA VAL A 784 -24.34 -62.94 -13.20
C VAL A 784 -23.36 -62.82 -14.35
N VAL A 785 -22.57 -61.69 -14.34
CA VAL A 785 -21.54 -61.38 -15.31
C VAL A 785 -20.26 -61.09 -14.57
N VAL A 786 -19.20 -61.82 -14.85
CA VAL A 786 -17.84 -61.59 -14.35
C VAL A 786 -16.91 -61.39 -15.55
N LEU A 787 -16.40 -60.17 -15.67
CA LEU A 787 -15.41 -59.80 -16.68
C LEU A 787 -14.10 -59.44 -16.03
N VAL A 788 -13.01 -59.97 -16.61
CA VAL A 788 -11.66 -59.66 -16.19
C VAL A 788 -10.76 -59.43 -17.41
N GLY A 789 -9.91 -58.46 -17.37
CA GLY A 789 -8.96 -58.21 -18.47
C GLY A 789 -7.80 -57.32 -18.08
N VAL A 790 -6.83 -57.22 -18.98
CA VAL A 790 -5.65 -56.33 -18.85
C VAL A 790 -5.80 -55.17 -19.82
N SER A 791 -5.60 -53.95 -19.30
CA SER A 791 -5.44 -52.76 -20.10
C SER A 791 -4.34 -51.92 -19.47
N ASP A 792 -3.37 -51.43 -20.27
CA ASP A 792 -2.24 -50.62 -19.81
C ASP A 792 -1.50 -51.26 -18.60
N ASP A 793 -1.18 -52.53 -18.67
CA ASP A 793 -0.53 -53.36 -17.62
C ASP A 793 -1.28 -53.43 -16.29
N LYS A 794 -2.54 -53.05 -16.27
CA LYS A 794 -3.40 -53.16 -15.09
C LYS A 794 -4.51 -54.16 -15.33
N VAL A 795 -4.77 -55.00 -14.33
CA VAL A 795 -5.91 -55.89 -14.34
C VAL A 795 -7.15 -55.15 -13.87
N SER A 796 -8.23 -55.25 -14.61
CA SER A 796 -9.55 -54.72 -14.24
C SER A 796 -10.55 -55.86 -14.17
N LEU A 797 -11.41 -55.83 -13.16
CA LEU A 797 -12.51 -56.76 -12.98
C LEU A 797 -13.82 -56.03 -12.87
N ALA A 798 -14.87 -56.54 -13.46
CA ALA A 798 -16.25 -56.09 -13.29
C ALA A 798 -17.16 -57.25 -12.98
N VAL A 799 -17.99 -57.13 -11.93
CA VAL A 799 -19.01 -58.11 -11.57
C VAL A 799 -20.35 -57.42 -11.56
N ALA A 800 -21.29 -57.90 -12.35
CA ALA A 800 -22.70 -57.49 -12.33
C ALA A 800 -23.60 -58.66 -11.96
N SER A 801 -24.63 -58.45 -11.15
CA SER A 801 -25.53 -59.49 -10.66
C SER A 801 -26.95 -58.90 -10.51
N ASP A 802 -27.95 -59.80 -10.65
CA ASP A 802 -29.41 -59.58 -10.40
C ASP A 802 -29.76 -59.64 -8.90
N GLU A 803 -28.76 -59.58 -7.99
CA GLU A 803 -28.85 -59.82 -6.55
C GLU A 803 -28.91 -61.28 -6.12
N SER A 804 -28.85 -62.21 -7.03
CA SER A 804 -28.66 -63.67 -6.72
C SER A 804 -27.28 -63.92 -6.14
N LEU A 805 -26.34 -63.03 -6.37
CA LEU A 805 -24.97 -62.95 -5.87
C LEU A 805 -24.62 -61.56 -5.47
N ASP A 806 -23.93 -61.31 -4.35
CA ASP A 806 -23.45 -60.00 -3.94
C ASP A 806 -22.17 -59.67 -4.76
N ALA A 807 -22.31 -58.78 -5.74
CA ALA A 807 -21.23 -58.37 -6.61
C ALA A 807 -20.06 -57.73 -5.84
N ALA A 808 -20.34 -57.00 -4.74
CA ALA A 808 -19.29 -56.32 -3.97
C ALA A 808 -18.39 -57.29 -3.20
N SER A 809 -18.96 -58.33 -2.57
CA SER A 809 -18.18 -59.36 -1.89
C SER A 809 -17.48 -60.28 -2.90
N THR A 810 -18.12 -60.58 -4.01
CA THR A 810 -17.59 -61.42 -5.08
C THR A 810 -16.37 -60.75 -5.75
N VAL A 811 -16.46 -59.47 -6.11
CA VAL A 811 -15.33 -58.77 -6.74
C VAL A 811 -14.13 -58.67 -5.82
N LYS A 812 -14.32 -58.51 -4.50
CA LYS A 812 -13.26 -58.51 -3.52
C LYS A 812 -12.52 -59.86 -3.41
N SER A 813 -13.30 -60.93 -3.39
CA SER A 813 -12.74 -62.32 -3.37
C SER A 813 -11.93 -62.59 -4.62
N LEU A 814 -12.46 -62.23 -5.80
CA LEU A 814 -11.79 -62.43 -7.09
C LEU A 814 -10.55 -61.57 -7.26
N ALA A 815 -10.60 -60.31 -6.76
CA ALA A 815 -9.49 -59.36 -6.85
C ALA A 815 -8.25 -59.80 -6.03
N ALA A 816 -8.43 -60.62 -5.00
CA ALA A 816 -7.32 -61.16 -4.23
C ALA A 816 -6.36 -62.01 -5.10
N HIS A 817 -6.84 -62.70 -6.13
CA HIS A 817 -6.05 -63.55 -7.05
C HIS A 817 -5.12 -62.72 -7.96
N VAL A 818 -5.44 -61.45 -8.19
CA VAL A 818 -4.68 -60.51 -9.02
C VAL A 818 -3.94 -59.44 -8.20
N GLY A 819 -3.79 -59.67 -6.89
CA GLY A 819 -3.09 -58.76 -5.99
C GLY A 819 -3.76 -57.39 -5.92
N GLY A 820 -5.06 -57.33 -5.92
CA GLY A 820 -5.85 -56.13 -6.03
C GLY A 820 -6.96 -55.99 -4.98
N GLY A 821 -7.76 -54.98 -5.16
CA GLY A 821 -8.93 -54.70 -4.35
C GLY A 821 -9.98 -53.94 -5.11
N GLY A 822 -11.20 -53.95 -4.58
CA GLY A 822 -12.33 -53.27 -5.21
C GLY A 822 -13.54 -53.21 -4.31
N GLY A 823 -14.64 -52.73 -4.86
CA GLY A 823 -15.93 -52.60 -4.19
C GLY A 823 -17.02 -52.06 -5.10
N GLY A 824 -18.20 -51.90 -4.56
CA GLY A 824 -19.35 -51.43 -5.30
C GLY A 824 -20.64 -51.71 -4.56
N SER A 825 -21.72 -51.80 -5.29
CA SER A 825 -23.03 -52.21 -4.78
C SER A 825 -23.24 -53.73 -4.94
N PRO A 826 -24.24 -54.33 -4.29
CA PRO A 826 -24.59 -55.73 -4.48
C PRO A 826 -24.89 -56.11 -5.94
N ARG A 827 -25.34 -55.14 -6.74
CA ARG A 827 -25.65 -55.36 -8.18
C ARG A 827 -24.49 -55.15 -9.14
N LEU A 828 -23.51 -54.34 -8.77
CA LEU A 828 -22.41 -53.93 -9.65
C LEU A 828 -21.20 -53.52 -8.85
N ALA A 829 -20.07 -54.15 -9.08
CA ALA A 829 -18.82 -53.87 -8.42
C ALA A 829 -17.61 -53.95 -9.38
N LEU A 830 -16.61 -53.15 -9.09
CA LEU A 830 -15.37 -53.10 -9.84
C LEU A 830 -14.18 -53.36 -8.93
N ALA A 831 -13.16 -53.97 -9.48
CA ALA A 831 -11.86 -54.09 -8.82
C ALA A 831 -10.72 -53.91 -9.80
N GLY A 832 -9.56 -53.55 -9.25
CA GLY A 832 -8.31 -53.50 -10.00
C GLY A 832 -7.24 -54.37 -9.36
N GLY A 833 -6.29 -54.87 -10.14
CA GLY A 833 -5.17 -55.66 -9.66
C GLY A 833 -3.88 -55.33 -10.42
N ARG A 834 -2.74 -55.79 -9.86
CA ARG A 834 -1.40 -55.54 -10.46
C ARG A 834 -0.74 -56.83 -10.98
N ASN A 835 -1.35 -57.98 -10.76
CA ASN A 835 -0.81 -59.27 -11.18
C ASN A 835 -1.63 -59.92 -12.33
N PRO A 836 -1.25 -59.70 -13.61
CA PRO A 836 -1.93 -60.34 -14.74
C PRO A 836 -1.88 -61.86 -14.75
N GLU A 837 -0.87 -62.51 -14.15
CA GLU A 837 -0.75 -63.97 -14.09
C GLU A 837 -1.85 -64.63 -13.25
N GLY A 838 -2.48 -63.82 -12.36
CA GLY A 838 -3.60 -64.28 -11.55
C GLY A 838 -4.95 -64.38 -12.26
N ILE A 839 -5.06 -63.91 -13.53
CA ILE A 839 -6.35 -63.86 -14.27
C ILE A 839 -6.96 -65.25 -14.48
N ASP A 840 -6.16 -66.27 -14.76
CA ASP A 840 -6.66 -67.61 -14.93
C ASP A 840 -7.29 -68.16 -13.62
N ALA A 841 -6.69 -67.80 -12.49
CA ALA A 841 -7.27 -68.15 -11.19
C ALA A 841 -8.59 -67.42 -10.94
N VAL A 842 -8.73 -66.14 -11.34
CA VAL A 842 -9.98 -65.39 -11.31
C VAL A 842 -11.04 -66.09 -12.17
N LEU A 843 -10.71 -66.47 -13.38
CA LEU A 843 -11.64 -67.14 -14.30
C LEU A 843 -12.11 -68.51 -13.75
N VAL A 844 -11.19 -69.28 -13.14
CA VAL A 844 -11.58 -70.59 -12.51
C VAL A 844 -12.48 -70.33 -11.31
N ALA A 845 -12.11 -69.38 -10.42
CA ALA A 845 -12.93 -69.08 -9.26
C ALA A 845 -14.31 -68.48 -9.64
N ALA A 846 -14.36 -67.65 -10.68
CA ALA A 846 -15.64 -67.09 -11.19
C ALA A 846 -16.55 -68.15 -11.85
N LYS A 847 -16.00 -69.15 -12.45
CA LYS A 847 -16.80 -70.30 -13.03
C LYS A 847 -17.39 -71.21 -11.97
N ALA A 848 -16.90 -71.15 -10.73
CA ALA A 848 -17.45 -71.96 -9.61
C ALA A 848 -18.59 -71.24 -8.85
N LEU A 849 -18.90 -70.00 -9.25
CA LEU A 849 -20.02 -69.20 -8.72
C LEU A 849 -21.34 -69.67 -9.32
#